data_83148913dbd8eba87dda3e318e3645e8
#
_entry.id   83148913dbd8eba87dda3e318e3645e8
#
_cell.length_a   1.000
_cell.length_b   1.000
_cell.length_c   1.000
_cell.angle_alpha   90.00
_cell.angle_beta   90.00
_cell.angle_gamma   90.00
#
_symmetry.space_group_name_H-M   'P 1'
#
loop_
_entity.id
_entity.type
_entity.pdbx_description
1 polymer ?
#
loop_
_entity_poly.entity_id
_entity_poly.type
_entity_poly.pdbx_seq_one_letter_code
_entity_poly.pdbx_strand_id
1 'polypeptide(L)'
;MKALYATGFFTDVRLEADGNVLVVLIEERPAIAQIEITGSKEFDAKQLKEGLKQVGLSESRIFDRALLERAERELKNQYISRGKYGVQITTTITPLERNRVALNFDISEGEVAKIRQINVVGNKVFKDSDLTSEFVLRTPGWLTWYSKNDQYSKPKLQADLENLRSFYLNQGYLEFTIDSTQVSITPDKNDIFITVNLTEGRKFKVAEVKLAGDLIVPEAELTKLIKLKPGEVFSRERLTESTKLIQDRLGNEGYAFASINPVPTINRDKDEVTFTLYIDPGRRVYVRRIGIFGNTNTRDEVVRREMRQLESGWYNTEKLGRSKQRVDKLGYFSDVQVDTPAVPGTTDQVDVEVKLTERATGNLTAGIGYSTAEKVILSAGISQSNIFGTGNALAFQVSTGSINQIYSLSYTNPYFTDDGVSRGFDVYKRKVDTSNLTSVGTYNTSSIGGGVRFGVPITEYDSISYGLAYEQTTIGLLTNPAQRYIDFVNEFGSQTDSYPATIGWARDKRDSVIYPTSGTVQRLSGEIGLPSGELTYYRTTYQHQWYYPLTKNLVFYTNGQVGYADGYDGKPLPFFKVFYLGGVNNLRGYETATIGPKDSNGDALGGSRMMFGSAEFLFPFPGLQKDKSVRLSWFFDAGTVGESYDFQEMRYSTGLAFNWYSPVGPLKISFAKAFHYQPSDQLQKIQFTFGTTF
;
A
#
# COMPACT_ATOMS: atom_id res chain seq x y z
N MET A 1 17.10 -8.18 -59.49
CA MET A 1 17.32 -6.91 -58.81
C MET A 1 16.30 -6.66 -57.70
N LYS A 2 15.00 -6.42 -57.98
CA LYS A 2 13.99 -6.10 -56.95
C LYS A 2 13.89 -7.14 -55.82
N ALA A 3 13.97 -8.43 -56.14
CA ALA A 3 13.91 -9.49 -55.11
C ALA A 3 15.13 -9.53 -54.21
N LEU A 4 16.33 -9.32 -54.74
CA LEU A 4 17.58 -9.22 -53.94
C LEU A 4 17.58 -7.96 -53.06
N TYR A 5 17.15 -6.80 -53.62
CA TYR A 5 17.07 -5.57 -52.86
C TYR A 5 16.02 -5.64 -51.75
N ALA A 6 14.92 -6.34 -51.99
CA ALA A 6 13.85 -6.55 -51.01
C ALA A 6 14.26 -7.43 -49.83
N THR A 7 15.38 -8.18 -49.92
CA THR A 7 15.90 -8.96 -48.78
C THR A 7 16.46 -8.06 -47.67
N GLY A 8 16.78 -6.79 -47.99
CA GLY A 8 17.37 -5.83 -47.04
C GLY A 8 18.87 -6.05 -46.76
N PHE A 9 19.52 -7.04 -47.39
CA PHE A 9 20.91 -7.35 -47.15
C PHE A 9 21.89 -6.47 -47.92
N PHE A 10 21.41 -5.81 -48.98
CA PHE A 10 22.25 -5.09 -49.91
C PHE A 10 21.96 -3.58 -49.93
N THR A 11 23.00 -2.77 -50.01
CA THR A 11 22.93 -1.34 -50.18
C THR A 11 22.66 -0.99 -51.66
N ASP A 12 23.31 -1.72 -52.58
CA ASP A 12 23.14 -1.59 -54.02
C ASP A 12 23.15 -2.94 -54.72
N VAL A 13 22.36 -3.07 -55.76
CA VAL A 13 22.28 -4.28 -56.60
C VAL A 13 22.24 -3.82 -58.08
N ARG A 14 23.30 -4.05 -58.82
CA ARG A 14 23.40 -3.75 -60.23
C ARG A 14 23.50 -5.01 -61.06
N LEU A 15 22.93 -4.98 -62.22
CA LEU A 15 23.04 -6.05 -63.20
C LEU A 15 23.80 -5.48 -64.40
N GLU A 16 24.91 -6.10 -64.75
CA GLU A 16 25.73 -5.77 -65.92
C GLU A 16 25.80 -6.98 -66.86
N ALA A 17 25.81 -6.75 -68.12
CA ALA A 17 25.96 -7.79 -69.13
C ALA A 17 27.40 -7.75 -69.68
N ASP A 18 28.14 -8.81 -69.50
CA ASP A 18 29.47 -8.98 -70.12
C ASP A 18 29.39 -10.13 -71.13
N GLY A 19 29.14 -9.75 -72.39
CA GLY A 19 28.87 -10.72 -73.43
C GLY A 19 27.57 -11.53 -73.16
N ASN A 20 27.72 -12.83 -73.01
CA ASN A 20 26.61 -13.76 -72.65
C ASN A 20 26.47 -14.05 -71.14
N VAL A 21 27.25 -13.40 -70.33
CA VAL A 21 27.23 -13.58 -68.86
C VAL A 21 26.52 -12.39 -68.21
N LEU A 22 25.57 -12.69 -67.36
CA LEU A 22 24.93 -11.71 -66.49
C LEU A 22 25.72 -11.60 -65.19
N VAL A 23 26.33 -10.44 -64.98
CA VAL A 23 27.10 -10.16 -63.74
C VAL A 23 26.16 -9.42 -62.79
N VAL A 24 26.02 -9.94 -61.57
CA VAL A 24 25.27 -9.32 -60.49
C VAL A 24 26.27 -8.68 -59.57
N LEU A 25 26.37 -7.34 -59.60
CA LEU A 25 27.17 -6.57 -58.66
C LEU A 25 26.31 -6.26 -57.44
N ILE A 26 26.79 -6.69 -56.28
CA ILE A 26 26.10 -6.48 -54.99
C ILE A 26 27.02 -5.72 -54.03
N GLU A 27 26.46 -4.77 -53.31
CA GLU A 27 27.11 -4.09 -52.19
C GLU A 27 26.36 -4.46 -50.91
N GLU A 28 27.04 -5.21 -50.03
CA GLU A 28 26.43 -5.69 -48.80
C GLU A 28 26.29 -4.57 -47.75
N ARG A 29 25.18 -4.50 -47.05
CA ARG A 29 25.02 -3.63 -45.89
C ARG A 29 25.92 -4.16 -44.75
N PRO A 30 26.60 -3.28 -43.99
CA PRO A 30 27.41 -3.69 -42.86
C PRO A 30 26.59 -4.30 -41.75
N ALA A 31 27.16 -5.20 -40.97
CA ALA A 31 26.57 -5.75 -39.78
C ALA A 31 26.96 -4.94 -38.52
N ILE A 32 26.06 -4.81 -37.58
CA ILE A 32 26.34 -4.12 -36.30
C ILE A 32 27.19 -5.04 -35.43
N ALA A 33 28.41 -4.63 -35.14
CA ALA A 33 29.35 -5.38 -34.29
C ALA A 33 29.10 -5.06 -32.80
N GLN A 34 28.85 -3.81 -32.49
CA GLN A 34 28.74 -3.33 -31.13
C GLN A 34 27.81 -2.11 -31.06
N ILE A 35 27.06 -2.01 -29.99
CA ILE A 35 26.28 -0.83 -29.63
C ILE A 35 26.74 -0.35 -28.26
N GLU A 36 27.27 0.87 -28.22
CA GLU A 36 27.67 1.54 -26.99
C GLU A 36 26.76 2.75 -26.71
N ILE A 37 26.44 2.97 -25.45
CA ILE A 37 25.61 4.09 -25.01
C ILE A 37 26.36 4.80 -23.90
N THR A 38 26.67 6.07 -24.11
CA THR A 38 27.41 6.92 -23.17
C THR A 38 26.57 8.13 -22.75
N GLY A 39 26.86 8.70 -21.57
CA GLY A 39 26.21 9.91 -21.09
C GLY A 39 24.82 9.72 -20.47
N SER A 40 24.23 8.53 -20.50
CA SER A 40 22.93 8.23 -19.84
C SER A 40 23.11 8.13 -18.33
N LYS A 41 22.30 8.89 -17.57
CA LYS A 41 22.20 8.84 -16.09
C LYS A 41 20.79 8.48 -15.63
N GLU A 42 19.77 8.82 -16.41
CA GLU A 42 18.36 8.58 -16.11
C GLU A 42 17.95 7.13 -16.37
N PHE A 43 18.53 6.51 -17.39
CA PHE A 43 18.25 5.13 -17.78
C PHE A 43 19.51 4.28 -17.72
N ASP A 44 19.36 3.03 -17.27
CA ASP A 44 20.43 2.04 -17.38
C ASP A 44 20.70 1.73 -18.87
N ALA A 45 21.97 1.69 -19.26
CA ALA A 45 22.40 1.37 -20.62
C ALA A 45 21.83 0.04 -21.12
N LYS A 46 21.63 -0.95 -20.22
CA LYS A 46 21.01 -2.23 -20.55
C LYS A 46 19.54 -2.08 -20.96
N GLN A 47 18.77 -1.24 -20.23
CA GLN A 47 17.36 -0.95 -20.57
C GLN A 47 17.24 -0.26 -21.93
N LEU A 48 18.13 0.69 -22.20
CA LEU A 48 18.16 1.39 -23.49
C LEU A 48 18.51 0.43 -24.63
N LYS A 49 19.50 -0.47 -24.46
CA LYS A 49 19.84 -1.51 -25.44
C LYS A 49 18.66 -2.46 -25.72
N GLU A 50 17.88 -2.83 -24.69
CA GLU A 50 16.68 -3.65 -24.89
C GLU A 50 15.61 -2.89 -25.68
N GLY A 51 15.41 -1.59 -25.43
CA GLY A 51 14.54 -0.73 -26.22
C GLY A 51 14.97 -0.64 -27.69
N LEU A 52 16.26 -0.45 -27.94
CA LEU A 52 16.83 -0.45 -29.30
C LEU A 52 16.59 -1.79 -30.02
N LYS A 53 16.72 -2.91 -29.32
CA LYS A 53 16.43 -4.24 -29.85
C LYS A 53 14.97 -4.41 -30.28
N GLN A 54 14.02 -3.84 -29.54
CA GLN A 54 12.60 -3.87 -29.90
C GLN A 54 12.32 -3.11 -31.21
N VAL A 55 13.06 -2.05 -31.49
CA VAL A 55 12.97 -1.29 -32.74
C VAL A 55 13.69 -1.99 -33.90
N GLY A 56 14.41 -3.09 -33.62
CA GLY A 56 15.13 -3.87 -34.61
C GLY A 56 16.64 -3.56 -34.70
N LEU A 57 17.15 -2.66 -33.85
CA LEU A 57 18.57 -2.30 -33.80
C LEU A 57 19.27 -3.10 -32.70
N SER A 58 20.03 -4.10 -33.07
CA SER A 58 20.80 -4.94 -32.13
C SER A 58 22.10 -5.43 -32.73
N GLU A 59 23.02 -5.80 -31.86
CA GLU A 59 24.29 -6.45 -32.26
C GLU A 59 24.01 -7.71 -33.09
N SER A 60 24.87 -8.00 -34.06
CA SER A 60 24.76 -9.07 -35.04
C SER A 60 23.62 -8.95 -36.06
N ARG A 61 22.93 -7.80 -36.12
CA ARG A 61 21.94 -7.47 -37.13
C ARG A 61 22.53 -6.57 -38.21
N ILE A 62 21.87 -6.56 -39.36
CA ILE A 62 22.28 -5.70 -40.48
C ILE A 62 21.97 -4.24 -40.12
N PHE A 63 22.90 -3.37 -40.35
CA PHE A 63 22.75 -1.94 -40.15
C PHE A 63 21.85 -1.33 -41.23
N ASP A 64 20.84 -0.65 -40.82
CA ASP A 64 19.97 0.16 -41.66
C ASP A 64 19.84 1.58 -41.08
N ARG A 65 20.12 2.58 -41.91
CA ARG A 65 20.07 3.99 -41.49
C ARG A 65 18.67 4.44 -41.08
N ALA A 66 17.61 3.90 -41.70
CA ALA A 66 16.25 4.23 -41.36
C ALA A 66 15.85 3.65 -39.98
N LEU A 67 16.40 2.47 -39.63
CA LEU A 67 16.22 1.91 -38.28
C LEU A 67 16.99 2.73 -37.25
N LEU A 68 18.17 3.22 -37.55
CA LEU A 68 18.93 4.11 -36.67
C LEU A 68 18.17 5.38 -36.36
N GLU A 69 17.68 6.07 -37.39
CA GLU A 69 16.89 7.30 -37.20
C GLU A 69 15.59 7.07 -36.42
N ARG A 70 14.98 5.91 -36.59
CA ARG A 70 13.82 5.52 -35.77
C ARG A 70 14.22 5.28 -34.32
N ALA A 71 15.33 4.61 -34.08
CA ALA A 71 15.87 4.34 -32.77
C ALA A 71 16.25 5.63 -32.03
N GLU A 72 16.90 6.57 -32.70
CA GLU A 72 17.21 7.90 -32.16
C GLU A 72 15.93 8.66 -31.73
N ARG A 73 14.91 8.65 -32.59
CA ARG A 73 13.62 9.27 -32.28
C ARG A 73 12.96 8.61 -31.06
N GLU A 74 13.00 7.27 -30.98
CA GLU A 74 12.42 6.55 -29.84
C GLU A 74 13.17 6.84 -28.55
N LEU A 75 14.49 6.80 -28.56
CA LEU A 75 15.32 7.21 -27.43
C LEU A 75 14.99 8.64 -26.99
N LYS A 76 14.92 9.57 -27.94
CA LYS A 76 14.57 10.96 -27.65
C LYS A 76 13.18 11.09 -27.03
N ASN A 77 12.20 10.34 -27.55
CA ASN A 77 10.84 10.32 -26.99
C ASN A 77 10.81 9.78 -25.56
N GLN A 78 11.64 8.77 -25.23
CA GLN A 78 11.74 8.26 -23.88
C GLN A 78 12.30 9.32 -22.91
N TYR A 79 13.30 10.08 -23.28
CA TYR A 79 13.82 11.19 -22.48
C TYR A 79 12.80 12.35 -22.35
N ILE A 80 12.11 12.68 -23.44
CA ILE A 80 11.04 13.69 -23.41
C ILE A 80 9.92 13.26 -22.48
N SER A 81 9.56 11.97 -22.45
CA SER A 81 8.52 11.46 -21.55
C SER A 81 8.90 11.62 -20.06
N ARG A 82 10.19 11.72 -19.77
CA ARG A 82 10.74 12.01 -18.45
C ARG A 82 10.98 13.50 -18.20
N GLY A 83 10.52 14.37 -19.12
CA GLY A 83 10.65 15.83 -18.98
C GLY A 83 12.00 16.40 -19.42
N LYS A 84 12.88 15.60 -20.02
CA LYS A 84 14.18 16.04 -20.52
C LYS A 84 14.08 16.50 -21.97
N TYR A 85 13.49 17.67 -22.19
CA TYR A 85 13.24 18.24 -23.52
C TYR A 85 14.51 18.76 -24.21
N GLY A 86 15.57 19.00 -23.44
CA GLY A 86 16.88 19.44 -23.93
C GLY A 86 17.77 18.29 -24.38
N VAL A 87 17.31 17.04 -24.35
CA VAL A 87 18.14 15.89 -24.71
C VAL A 87 18.67 16.00 -26.14
N GLN A 88 19.97 15.78 -26.27
CA GLN A 88 20.66 15.66 -27.56
C GLN A 88 21.30 14.27 -27.62
N ILE A 89 21.07 13.57 -28.72
CA ILE A 89 21.62 12.26 -28.98
C ILE A 89 22.47 12.38 -30.23
N THR A 90 23.75 12.14 -30.09
CA THR A 90 24.70 12.17 -31.20
C THR A 90 25.14 10.75 -31.45
N THR A 91 24.85 10.23 -32.64
CA THR A 91 25.23 8.86 -32.99
C THR A 91 26.44 8.88 -33.89
N THR A 92 27.48 8.20 -33.46
CA THR A 92 28.72 8.00 -34.26
C THR A 92 28.71 6.58 -34.83
N ILE A 93 28.88 6.48 -36.14
CA ILE A 93 29.02 5.21 -36.87
C ILE A 93 30.47 5.03 -37.22
N THR A 94 31.11 4.02 -36.63
CA THR A 94 32.54 3.70 -36.89
C THR A 94 32.63 2.44 -37.73
N PRO A 95 33.14 2.53 -38.98
CA PRO A 95 33.41 1.35 -39.79
C PRO A 95 34.48 0.48 -39.15
N LEU A 96 34.24 -0.83 -39.18
CA LEU A 96 35.16 -1.86 -38.68
C LEU A 96 35.50 -2.84 -39.81
N GLU A 97 36.59 -3.62 -39.61
CA GLU A 97 36.97 -4.68 -40.55
C GLU A 97 35.81 -5.69 -40.78
N ARG A 98 35.83 -6.35 -41.95
CA ARG A 98 34.86 -7.38 -42.37
C ARG A 98 33.44 -6.85 -42.52
N ASN A 99 33.26 -5.70 -43.14
CA ASN A 99 31.98 -5.06 -43.42
C ASN A 99 31.09 -4.95 -42.16
N ARG A 100 31.66 -4.46 -41.06
CA ARG A 100 30.93 -4.24 -39.78
C ARG A 100 30.99 -2.77 -39.38
N VAL A 101 30.06 -2.39 -38.52
CA VAL A 101 29.99 -1.05 -37.90
C VAL A 101 29.84 -1.15 -36.40
N ALA A 102 30.46 -0.23 -35.68
CA ALA A 102 30.15 0.05 -34.28
C ALA A 102 29.28 1.32 -34.21
N LEU A 103 28.28 1.27 -33.40
CA LEU A 103 27.38 2.39 -33.12
C LEU A 103 27.64 2.92 -31.71
N ASN A 104 27.95 4.19 -31.56
CA ASN A 104 28.06 4.84 -30.30
C ASN A 104 27.01 5.95 -30.20
N PHE A 105 26.11 5.82 -29.23
CA PHE A 105 25.10 6.81 -28.87
C PHE A 105 25.63 7.65 -27.72
N ASP A 106 26.03 8.88 -27.99
CA ASP A 106 26.42 9.84 -26.97
C ASP A 106 25.24 10.70 -26.61
N ILE A 107 24.79 10.59 -25.35
CA ILE A 107 23.55 11.21 -24.86
C ILE A 107 23.90 12.35 -23.91
N SER A 108 23.55 13.55 -24.31
CA SER A 108 23.51 14.72 -23.44
C SER A 108 22.08 14.95 -22.97
N GLU A 109 21.77 14.52 -21.75
CA GLU A 109 20.40 14.44 -21.27
C GLU A 109 19.73 15.81 -21.09
N GLY A 110 20.51 16.86 -20.81
CA GLY A 110 19.97 18.16 -20.43
C GLY A 110 19.29 18.16 -19.03
N GLU A 111 18.75 19.27 -18.64
CA GLU A 111 18.01 19.42 -17.41
C GLU A 111 16.55 19.00 -17.58
N VAL A 112 15.88 18.67 -16.47
CA VAL A 112 14.44 18.37 -16.49
C VAL A 112 13.67 19.68 -16.54
N ALA A 113 12.83 19.87 -17.55
CA ALA A 113 12.03 21.08 -17.68
C ALA A 113 11.01 21.18 -16.55
N LYS A 114 10.94 22.35 -15.92
CA LYS A 114 10.05 22.64 -14.79
C LYS A 114 8.89 23.52 -15.21
N ILE A 115 7.75 23.28 -14.55
CA ILE A 115 6.55 24.08 -14.79
C ILE A 115 6.71 25.43 -14.11
N ARG A 116 6.89 26.46 -14.89
CA ARG A 116 7.05 27.84 -14.38
C ARG A 116 5.73 28.46 -14.00
N GLN A 117 4.69 28.19 -14.79
CA GLN A 117 3.37 28.78 -14.58
C GLN A 117 2.27 27.87 -15.16
N ILE A 118 1.15 27.82 -14.45
CA ILE A 118 -0.11 27.21 -14.92
C ILE A 118 -1.16 28.32 -14.89
N ASN A 119 -1.68 28.68 -16.06
CA ASN A 119 -2.71 29.70 -16.24
C ASN A 119 -4.03 29.01 -16.56
N VAL A 120 -5.09 29.41 -15.90
CA VAL A 120 -6.46 29.05 -16.24
C VAL A 120 -7.15 30.28 -16.72
N VAL A 121 -7.78 30.21 -17.89
CA VAL A 121 -8.43 31.34 -18.54
C VAL A 121 -9.88 31.01 -18.83
N GLY A 122 -10.79 31.94 -18.52
CA GLY A 122 -12.24 31.74 -18.67
C GLY A 122 -12.99 31.44 -17.39
N ASN A 123 -12.26 31.13 -16.29
CA ASN A 123 -12.84 30.98 -14.96
C ASN A 123 -13.33 32.32 -14.41
N LYS A 124 -14.56 32.35 -13.93
CA LYS A 124 -15.21 33.51 -13.30
C LYS A 124 -15.69 33.23 -11.89
N VAL A 125 -16.03 31.98 -11.62
CA VAL A 125 -16.64 31.55 -10.37
C VAL A 125 -15.58 31.09 -9.36
N PHE A 126 -14.57 30.36 -9.81
CA PHE A 126 -13.51 29.83 -8.97
C PHE A 126 -12.21 30.60 -9.22
N LYS A 127 -11.39 30.76 -8.17
CA LYS A 127 -10.06 31.35 -8.27
C LYS A 127 -9.09 30.38 -8.93
N ASP A 128 -8.08 30.88 -9.60
CA ASP A 128 -7.01 30.06 -10.20
C ASP A 128 -6.36 29.14 -9.17
N SER A 129 -6.17 29.62 -7.94
CA SER A 129 -5.62 28.83 -6.83
C SER A 129 -6.46 27.59 -6.50
N ASP A 130 -7.79 27.72 -6.56
CA ASP A 130 -8.71 26.62 -6.24
C ASP A 130 -8.66 25.57 -7.34
N LEU A 131 -8.65 26.02 -8.60
CA LEU A 131 -8.58 25.14 -9.77
C LEU A 131 -7.23 24.43 -9.89
N THR A 132 -6.14 25.17 -9.70
CA THR A 132 -4.78 24.60 -9.77
C THR A 132 -4.48 23.69 -8.55
N SER A 133 -5.22 23.84 -7.45
CA SER A 133 -5.13 22.89 -6.32
C SER A 133 -5.59 21.48 -6.68
N GLU A 134 -6.49 21.34 -7.69
CA GLU A 134 -6.94 20.04 -8.22
C GLU A 134 -5.90 19.35 -9.09
N PHE A 135 -4.85 20.07 -9.52
CA PHE A 135 -3.79 19.52 -10.35
C PHE A 135 -2.76 18.78 -9.50
N VAL A 136 -2.22 17.69 -10.03
CA VAL A 136 -1.01 17.03 -9.52
C VAL A 136 0.22 17.84 -9.93
N LEU A 137 0.22 18.36 -11.17
CA LEU A 137 1.27 19.24 -11.67
C LEU A 137 1.24 20.58 -10.93
N ARG A 138 2.42 21.08 -10.52
CA ARG A 138 2.57 22.30 -9.72
C ARG A 138 3.80 23.08 -10.14
N THR A 139 3.82 24.36 -9.82
CA THR A 139 5.03 25.18 -9.90
C THR A 139 6.05 24.76 -8.81
N PRO A 140 7.36 25.03 -8.99
CA PRO A 140 8.39 24.71 -8.04
C PRO A 140 8.09 25.23 -6.63
N GLY A 141 8.24 24.38 -5.62
CA GLY A 141 8.01 24.67 -4.21
C GLY A 141 9.00 23.88 -3.34
N TRP A 142 9.01 24.15 -2.03
CA TRP A 142 9.97 23.56 -1.09
C TRP A 142 9.90 22.02 -0.96
N LEU A 143 8.78 21.38 -1.39
CA LEU A 143 8.60 19.91 -1.40
C LEU A 143 8.72 19.28 -2.78
N THR A 144 8.91 20.05 -3.85
CA THR A 144 8.92 19.49 -5.22
C THR A 144 10.17 18.66 -5.50
N TRP A 145 11.25 18.85 -4.74
CA TRP A 145 12.42 17.98 -4.78
C TRP A 145 12.08 16.50 -4.47
N TYR A 146 11.09 16.28 -3.61
CA TYR A 146 10.61 14.93 -3.24
C TYR A 146 9.50 14.45 -4.17
N SER A 147 8.45 15.27 -4.38
CA SER A 147 7.24 14.88 -5.12
C SER A 147 7.43 14.88 -6.64
N LYS A 148 8.43 15.61 -7.16
CA LYS A 148 8.68 15.81 -8.59
C LYS A 148 7.44 16.27 -9.38
N ASN A 149 6.53 16.98 -8.73
CA ASN A 149 5.28 17.46 -9.34
C ASN A 149 5.48 18.76 -10.15
N ASP A 150 6.65 19.38 -10.05
CA ASP A 150 7.10 20.49 -10.88
C ASP A 150 7.64 20.06 -12.26
N GLN A 151 7.76 18.73 -12.47
CA GLN A 151 8.22 18.16 -13.74
C GLN A 151 7.04 17.86 -14.65
N TYR A 152 7.06 18.44 -15.83
CA TYR A 152 5.98 18.27 -16.82
C TYR A 152 5.94 16.85 -17.36
N SER A 153 4.74 16.33 -17.47
CA SER A 153 4.44 15.07 -18.12
C SER A 153 3.08 15.16 -18.81
N LYS A 154 3.03 14.85 -20.11
CA LYS A 154 1.77 14.87 -20.88
C LYS A 154 0.67 13.99 -20.29
N PRO A 155 0.93 12.74 -19.85
CA PRO A 155 -0.07 11.93 -19.16
C PRO A 155 -0.58 12.56 -17.86
N LYS A 156 0.31 13.20 -17.05
CA LYS A 156 -0.12 13.90 -15.84
C LYS A 156 -1.02 15.09 -16.17
N LEU A 157 -0.67 15.87 -17.20
CA LEU A 157 -1.52 16.99 -17.63
C LEU A 157 -2.90 16.50 -18.08
N GLN A 158 -2.97 15.42 -18.86
CA GLN A 158 -4.27 14.86 -19.28
C GLN A 158 -5.11 14.41 -18.07
N ALA A 159 -4.50 13.79 -17.07
CA ALA A 159 -5.17 13.43 -15.82
C ALA A 159 -5.64 14.69 -15.06
N ASP A 160 -4.83 15.74 -15.01
CA ASP A 160 -5.19 17.00 -14.36
C ASP A 160 -6.35 17.73 -15.07
N LEU A 161 -6.40 17.68 -16.40
CA LEU A 161 -7.52 18.22 -17.16
C LEU A 161 -8.83 17.44 -16.90
N GLU A 162 -8.76 16.11 -16.77
CA GLU A 162 -9.93 15.32 -16.39
C GLU A 162 -10.33 15.54 -14.92
N ASN A 163 -9.38 15.76 -14.02
CA ASN A 163 -9.66 16.18 -12.65
C ASN A 163 -10.37 17.54 -12.62
N LEU A 164 -9.90 18.51 -13.42
CA LEU A 164 -10.54 19.82 -13.54
C LEU A 164 -11.97 19.69 -14.10
N ARG A 165 -12.18 18.88 -15.13
CA ARG A 165 -13.50 18.58 -15.66
C ARG A 165 -14.41 17.95 -14.61
N SER A 166 -13.90 16.96 -13.90
CA SER A 166 -14.63 16.28 -12.81
C SER A 166 -14.98 17.25 -11.69
N PHE A 167 -14.07 18.15 -11.33
CA PHE A 167 -14.33 19.20 -10.33
C PHE A 167 -15.53 20.06 -10.72
N TYR A 168 -15.54 20.65 -11.94
CA TYR A 168 -16.66 21.47 -12.39
C TYR A 168 -17.98 20.69 -12.49
N LEU A 169 -17.96 19.47 -13.03
CA LEU A 169 -19.14 18.63 -13.12
C LEU A 169 -19.67 18.23 -11.73
N ASN A 170 -18.79 18.08 -10.73
CA ASN A 170 -19.19 17.79 -9.35
C ASN A 170 -19.71 19.03 -8.60
N GLN A 171 -19.39 20.23 -9.09
CA GLN A 171 -19.92 21.50 -8.58
C GLN A 171 -21.18 21.97 -9.31
N GLY A 172 -21.72 21.15 -10.23
CA GLY A 172 -22.98 21.42 -10.91
C GLY A 172 -22.86 22.04 -12.30
N TYR A 173 -21.67 22.26 -12.83
CA TYR A 173 -21.46 22.87 -14.13
C TYR A 173 -21.51 21.82 -15.24
N LEU A 174 -22.72 21.40 -15.58
CA LEU A 174 -22.99 20.32 -16.55
C LEU A 174 -22.49 20.65 -17.97
N GLU A 175 -22.51 21.92 -18.35
CA GLU A 175 -22.11 22.42 -19.66
C GLU A 175 -20.63 22.88 -19.71
N PHE A 176 -19.84 22.49 -18.70
CA PHE A 176 -18.42 22.83 -18.64
C PHE A 176 -17.63 22.22 -19.80
N THR A 177 -16.81 23.02 -20.45
CA THR A 177 -15.89 22.57 -21.50
C THR A 177 -14.49 23.13 -21.31
N ILE A 178 -13.49 22.32 -21.68
CA ILE A 178 -12.13 22.79 -21.89
C ILE A 178 -11.97 23.07 -23.37
N ASP A 179 -11.84 24.36 -23.71
CA ASP A 179 -11.86 24.82 -25.10
C ASP A 179 -10.52 24.57 -25.79
N SER A 180 -9.42 24.78 -25.07
CA SER A 180 -8.07 24.49 -25.58
C SER A 180 -7.06 24.36 -24.42
N THR A 181 -5.98 23.62 -24.68
CA THR A 181 -4.83 23.52 -23.80
C THR A 181 -3.56 23.77 -24.57
N GLN A 182 -2.78 24.77 -24.15
CA GLN A 182 -1.52 25.13 -24.75
C GLN A 182 -0.37 24.86 -23.78
N VAL A 183 0.67 24.22 -24.29
CA VAL A 183 1.92 23.98 -23.54
C VAL A 183 3.05 24.61 -24.35
N SER A 184 3.69 25.60 -23.79
CA SER A 184 4.86 26.25 -24.39
C SER A 184 6.10 25.97 -23.54
N ILE A 185 7.22 25.78 -24.24
CA ILE A 185 8.52 25.57 -23.62
C ILE A 185 9.46 26.68 -24.06
N THR A 186 10.29 27.15 -23.13
CA THR A 186 11.31 28.15 -23.41
C THR A 186 12.35 27.67 -24.42
N PRO A 187 13.04 28.55 -25.15
CA PRO A 187 14.06 28.15 -26.12
C PRO A 187 15.21 27.32 -25.51
N ASP A 188 15.56 27.57 -24.26
CA ASP A 188 16.55 26.83 -23.47
C ASP A 188 16.02 25.49 -22.94
N LYS A 189 14.70 25.21 -23.13
CA LYS A 189 13.99 23.99 -22.75
C LYS A 189 13.98 23.66 -21.28
N ASN A 190 14.14 24.66 -20.42
CA ASN A 190 14.18 24.50 -18.97
C ASN A 190 12.85 24.86 -18.31
N ASP A 191 12.08 25.81 -18.87
CA ASP A 191 10.82 26.25 -18.31
C ASP A 191 9.61 25.93 -19.22
N ILE A 192 8.52 25.51 -18.59
CA ILE A 192 7.25 25.16 -19.26
C ILE A 192 6.14 26.05 -18.72
N PHE A 193 5.32 26.55 -19.63
CA PHE A 193 4.10 27.30 -19.35
C PHE A 193 2.90 26.52 -19.88
N ILE A 194 1.90 26.37 -19.04
CA ILE A 194 0.66 25.66 -19.37
C ILE A 194 -0.48 26.68 -19.31
N THR A 195 -1.26 26.79 -20.38
CA THR A 195 -2.46 27.61 -20.41
C THR A 195 -3.66 26.75 -20.76
N VAL A 196 -4.67 26.74 -19.89
CA VAL A 196 -5.94 26.02 -20.09
C VAL A 196 -7.05 27.02 -20.27
N ASN A 197 -7.64 27.04 -21.46
CA ASN A 197 -8.81 27.86 -21.75
C ASN A 197 -10.07 27.02 -21.51
N LEU A 198 -11.03 27.57 -20.78
CA LEU A 198 -12.25 26.87 -20.41
C LEU A 198 -13.48 27.77 -20.49
N THR A 199 -14.63 27.14 -20.63
CA THR A 199 -15.96 27.74 -20.49
C THR A 199 -16.72 27.05 -19.38
N GLU A 200 -17.09 27.79 -18.31
CA GLU A 200 -17.69 27.21 -17.10
C GLU A 200 -19.13 26.74 -17.33
N GLY A 201 -19.88 27.42 -18.16
CA GLY A 201 -21.32 27.18 -18.34
C GLY A 201 -22.16 27.60 -17.14
N ARG A 202 -23.38 27.07 -17.05
CA ARG A 202 -24.33 27.35 -15.95
C ARG A 202 -24.24 26.28 -14.87
N LYS A 203 -24.59 26.68 -13.65
CA LYS A 203 -24.67 25.78 -12.50
C LYS A 203 -26.06 25.19 -12.35
N PHE A 204 -26.20 23.87 -12.45
CA PHE A 204 -27.48 23.16 -12.39
C PHE A 204 -27.71 22.49 -11.06
N LYS A 205 -28.99 22.49 -10.63
CA LYS A 205 -29.49 21.69 -9.52
C LYS A 205 -30.27 20.50 -10.03
N VAL A 206 -30.29 19.44 -9.28
CA VAL A 206 -31.10 18.25 -9.60
C VAL A 206 -32.55 18.54 -9.25
N ALA A 207 -33.43 18.55 -10.24
CA ALA A 207 -34.88 18.66 -10.01
C ALA A 207 -35.45 17.34 -9.53
N GLU A 208 -35.14 16.24 -10.26
CA GLU A 208 -35.67 14.91 -9.98
C GLU A 208 -34.74 13.85 -10.59
N VAL A 209 -34.73 12.65 -10.01
CA VAL A 209 -34.14 11.45 -10.60
C VAL A 209 -35.22 10.41 -10.73
N LYS A 210 -35.54 10.03 -11.99
CA LYS A 210 -36.55 9.03 -12.34
C LYS A 210 -35.91 7.71 -12.68
N LEU A 211 -36.55 6.63 -12.31
CA LEU A 211 -36.24 5.28 -12.77
C LEU A 211 -37.21 4.89 -13.91
N ALA A 212 -36.70 4.30 -14.95
CA ALA A 212 -37.50 3.83 -16.09
C ALA A 212 -36.88 2.53 -16.66
N GLY A 213 -37.64 1.80 -17.45
CA GLY A 213 -37.23 0.51 -18.00
C GLY A 213 -37.72 -0.68 -17.16
N ASP A 214 -37.01 -1.79 -17.21
CA ASP A 214 -37.41 -3.03 -16.55
C ASP A 214 -36.86 -3.10 -15.13
N LEU A 215 -37.68 -2.76 -14.16
CA LEU A 215 -37.32 -2.79 -12.73
C LEU A 215 -37.52 -4.21 -12.16
N ILE A 216 -36.47 -5.00 -12.14
CA ILE A 216 -36.50 -6.36 -11.56
C ILE A 216 -36.51 -6.35 -10.04
N VAL A 217 -35.94 -5.32 -9.45
CA VAL A 217 -35.89 -5.09 -8.01
C VAL A 217 -36.91 -4.00 -7.66
N PRO A 218 -37.57 -4.06 -6.50
CA PRO A 218 -38.56 -3.03 -6.10
C PRO A 218 -37.96 -1.61 -6.23
N GLU A 219 -38.71 -0.69 -6.85
CA GLU A 219 -38.29 0.68 -7.10
C GLU A 219 -37.83 1.39 -5.81
N ALA A 220 -38.51 1.14 -4.69
CA ALA A 220 -38.14 1.71 -3.40
C ALA A 220 -36.74 1.28 -2.91
N GLU A 221 -36.27 0.11 -3.31
CA GLU A 221 -34.92 -0.38 -2.99
C GLU A 221 -33.87 0.31 -3.88
N LEU A 222 -34.15 0.41 -5.18
CA LEU A 222 -33.26 1.09 -6.13
C LEU A 222 -33.14 2.58 -5.85
N THR A 223 -34.23 3.22 -5.46
CA THR A 223 -34.25 4.64 -5.08
C THR A 223 -33.33 4.93 -3.89
N LYS A 224 -33.19 4.02 -2.93
CA LYS A 224 -32.24 4.16 -1.80
C LYS A 224 -30.77 4.18 -2.23
N LEU A 225 -30.45 3.57 -3.37
CA LEU A 225 -29.10 3.54 -3.93
C LEU A 225 -28.73 4.83 -4.65
N ILE A 226 -29.70 5.69 -4.95
CA ILE A 226 -29.49 6.96 -5.65
C ILE A 226 -28.88 7.97 -4.67
N LYS A 227 -27.68 8.44 -4.99
CA LYS A 227 -26.93 9.41 -4.17
C LYS A 227 -27.25 10.87 -4.54
N LEU A 228 -27.88 11.09 -5.70
CA LEU A 228 -28.39 12.40 -6.11
C LEU A 228 -29.76 12.68 -5.50
N LYS A 229 -29.88 13.78 -4.77
CA LYS A 229 -31.15 14.16 -4.14
C LYS A 229 -31.75 15.39 -4.84
N PRO A 230 -33.07 15.47 -4.99
CA PRO A 230 -33.75 16.67 -5.49
C PRO A 230 -33.38 17.91 -4.66
N GLY A 231 -33.18 19.04 -5.35
CA GLY A 231 -32.76 20.32 -4.78
C GLY A 231 -31.26 20.47 -4.53
N GLU A 232 -30.47 19.40 -4.56
CA GLU A 232 -29.01 19.47 -4.43
C GLU A 232 -28.37 19.87 -5.75
N VAL A 233 -27.15 20.40 -5.65
CA VAL A 233 -26.30 20.69 -6.82
C VAL A 233 -25.94 19.38 -7.53
N PHE A 234 -26.01 19.39 -8.85
CA PHE A 234 -25.61 18.23 -9.66
C PHE A 234 -24.15 17.83 -9.38
N SER A 235 -23.89 16.54 -9.33
CA SER A 235 -22.55 15.94 -9.21
C SER A 235 -22.45 14.71 -10.10
N ARG A 236 -21.48 14.71 -11.02
CA ARG A 236 -21.17 13.57 -11.89
C ARG A 236 -20.75 12.34 -11.08
N GLU A 237 -19.95 12.56 -10.04
CA GLU A 237 -19.49 11.50 -9.13
C GLU A 237 -20.66 10.76 -8.50
N ARG A 238 -21.62 11.50 -7.93
CA ARG A 238 -22.82 10.92 -7.31
C ARG A 238 -23.71 10.20 -8.32
N LEU A 239 -23.80 10.72 -9.55
CA LEU A 239 -24.55 10.06 -10.64
C LEU A 239 -23.90 8.73 -10.99
N THR A 240 -22.60 8.73 -11.23
CA THR A 240 -21.83 7.51 -11.56
C THR A 240 -21.85 6.50 -10.43
N GLU A 241 -21.73 6.96 -9.18
CA GLU A 241 -21.88 6.08 -8.00
C GLU A 241 -23.28 5.44 -7.94
N SER A 242 -24.35 6.24 -8.19
CA SER A 242 -25.72 5.77 -8.19
C SER A 242 -25.95 4.70 -9.26
N THR A 243 -25.53 4.95 -10.49
CA THR A 243 -25.69 4.00 -11.59
C THR A 243 -24.91 2.70 -11.31
N LYS A 244 -23.70 2.82 -10.76
CA LYS A 244 -22.89 1.65 -10.37
C LYS A 244 -23.55 0.84 -9.25
N LEU A 245 -24.05 1.47 -8.20
CA LEU A 245 -24.74 0.79 -7.10
C LEU A 245 -25.99 0.04 -7.58
N ILE A 246 -26.75 0.63 -8.52
CA ILE A 246 -27.90 -0.03 -9.14
C ILE A 246 -27.42 -1.22 -9.98
N GLN A 247 -26.39 -1.05 -10.81
CA GLN A 247 -25.82 -2.13 -11.62
C GLN A 247 -25.30 -3.27 -10.75
N ASP A 248 -24.56 -2.98 -9.69
CA ASP A 248 -24.05 -3.97 -8.74
C ASP A 248 -25.23 -4.72 -8.04
N ARG A 249 -26.28 -3.98 -7.68
CA ARG A 249 -27.47 -4.60 -7.08
C ARG A 249 -28.19 -5.56 -8.01
N LEU A 250 -28.34 -5.21 -9.29
CA LEU A 250 -28.89 -6.10 -10.32
C LEU A 250 -27.95 -7.29 -10.59
N GLY A 251 -26.64 -7.03 -10.62
CA GLY A 251 -25.62 -8.07 -10.74
C GLY A 251 -25.65 -9.09 -9.60
N ASN A 252 -26.01 -8.67 -8.40
CA ASN A 252 -26.18 -9.59 -7.27
C ASN A 252 -27.40 -10.52 -7.40
N GLU A 253 -28.36 -10.14 -8.26
CA GLU A 253 -29.52 -10.98 -8.62
C GLU A 253 -29.30 -11.85 -9.85
N GLY A 254 -28.08 -11.80 -10.43
CA GLY A 254 -27.72 -12.62 -11.60
C GLY A 254 -27.70 -11.87 -12.93
N TYR A 255 -27.94 -10.58 -12.94
CA TYR A 255 -27.98 -9.78 -14.18
C TYR A 255 -26.60 -9.16 -14.49
N ALA A 256 -25.70 -10.00 -15.02
CA ALA A 256 -24.30 -9.61 -15.25
C ALA A 256 -24.13 -8.49 -16.28
N PHE A 257 -25.06 -8.36 -17.23
CA PHE A 257 -25.00 -7.41 -18.33
C PHE A 257 -25.98 -6.25 -18.17
N ALA A 258 -26.45 -6.01 -16.94
CA ALA A 258 -27.34 -4.89 -16.66
C ALA A 258 -26.70 -3.55 -17.09
N SER A 259 -27.46 -2.78 -17.85
CA SER A 259 -27.06 -1.45 -18.33
C SER A 259 -27.97 -0.40 -17.74
N ILE A 260 -27.38 0.66 -17.19
CA ILE A 260 -28.10 1.83 -16.67
C ILE A 260 -27.65 3.05 -17.46
N ASN A 261 -28.57 3.60 -18.28
CA ASN A 261 -28.30 4.75 -19.11
C ASN A 261 -28.92 6.02 -18.50
N PRO A 262 -28.13 6.95 -17.94
CA PRO A 262 -28.63 8.20 -17.39
C PRO A 262 -28.87 9.21 -18.54
N VAL A 263 -30.13 9.57 -18.78
CA VAL A 263 -30.51 10.58 -19.78
C VAL A 263 -30.87 11.89 -19.06
N PRO A 264 -30.11 12.99 -19.28
CA PRO A 264 -30.41 14.28 -18.72
C PRO A 264 -31.48 15.02 -19.52
N THR A 265 -32.43 15.66 -18.84
CA THR A 265 -33.33 16.66 -19.38
C THR A 265 -33.06 17.99 -18.72
N ILE A 266 -32.49 18.95 -19.47
CA ILE A 266 -32.01 20.22 -18.96
C ILE A 266 -33.10 21.28 -19.09
N ASN A 267 -33.48 21.92 -17.98
CA ASN A 267 -34.31 23.13 -17.98
C ASN A 267 -33.42 24.35 -17.71
N ARG A 268 -33.06 25.05 -18.78
CA ARG A 268 -32.17 26.22 -18.72
C ARG A 268 -32.82 27.44 -18.07
N ASP A 269 -34.16 27.54 -18.07
CA ASP A 269 -34.86 28.67 -17.49
C ASP A 269 -34.85 28.64 -15.95
N LYS A 270 -34.81 27.46 -15.40
CA LYS A 270 -34.74 27.22 -13.92
C LYS A 270 -33.37 26.80 -13.44
N ASP A 271 -32.38 26.63 -14.32
CA ASP A 271 -31.07 26.04 -14.03
C ASP A 271 -31.19 24.65 -13.30
N GLU A 272 -32.13 23.83 -13.79
CA GLU A 272 -32.43 22.51 -13.25
C GLU A 272 -32.18 21.40 -14.27
N VAL A 273 -31.80 20.21 -13.76
CA VAL A 273 -31.66 19.01 -14.57
C VAL A 273 -32.44 17.86 -13.95
N THR A 274 -33.22 17.18 -14.74
CA THR A 274 -33.87 15.90 -14.38
C THR A 274 -33.11 14.77 -15.04
N PHE A 275 -32.75 13.74 -14.28
CA PHE A 275 -32.14 12.52 -14.83
C PHE A 275 -33.18 11.42 -14.88
N THR A 276 -33.31 10.78 -16.04
CA THR A 276 -34.03 9.53 -16.19
C THR A 276 -33.01 8.41 -16.35
N LEU A 277 -32.95 7.49 -15.34
CA LEU A 277 -32.07 6.33 -15.37
C LEU A 277 -32.85 5.18 -16.06
N TYR A 278 -32.53 4.95 -17.32
CA TYR A 278 -33.11 3.82 -18.06
C TYR A 278 -32.37 2.56 -17.70
N ILE A 279 -33.09 1.63 -17.08
CA ILE A 279 -32.59 0.34 -16.61
C ILE A 279 -32.95 -0.73 -17.62
N ASP A 280 -31.92 -1.37 -18.17
CA ASP A 280 -32.03 -2.60 -18.96
C ASP A 280 -31.24 -3.69 -18.22
N PRO A 281 -31.92 -4.60 -17.52
CA PRO A 281 -31.24 -5.67 -16.79
C PRO A 281 -30.62 -6.73 -17.70
N GLY A 282 -31.07 -6.81 -18.95
CA GLY A 282 -30.70 -7.91 -19.82
C GLY A 282 -31.24 -9.25 -19.33
N ARG A 283 -30.54 -10.34 -19.58
CA ARG A 283 -30.90 -11.68 -19.12
C ARG A 283 -30.19 -12.08 -17.84
N ARG A 284 -30.88 -12.85 -17.01
CA ARG A 284 -30.28 -13.48 -15.84
C ARG A 284 -29.36 -14.61 -16.29
N VAL A 285 -28.12 -14.63 -15.76
CA VAL A 285 -27.10 -15.58 -16.17
C VAL A 285 -26.53 -16.32 -14.99
N TYR A 286 -26.10 -17.55 -15.25
CA TYR A 286 -25.35 -18.34 -14.28
C TYR A 286 -23.92 -18.61 -14.78
N VAL A 287 -23.03 -18.83 -13.81
CA VAL A 287 -21.62 -19.13 -14.09
C VAL A 287 -21.47 -20.57 -14.49
N ARG A 288 -21.06 -20.83 -15.74
CA ARG A 288 -20.82 -22.16 -16.24
C ARG A 288 -19.58 -22.79 -15.61
N ARG A 289 -18.46 -22.08 -15.67
CA ARG A 289 -17.18 -22.53 -15.11
C ARG A 289 -16.33 -21.35 -14.68
N ILE A 290 -15.35 -21.63 -13.81
CA ILE A 290 -14.32 -20.69 -13.38
C ILE A 290 -12.98 -21.20 -13.91
N GLY A 291 -12.41 -20.50 -14.91
CA GLY A 291 -11.09 -20.75 -15.46
C GLY A 291 -10.04 -19.89 -14.75
N ILE A 292 -8.91 -20.48 -14.40
CA ILE A 292 -7.77 -19.78 -13.79
C ILE A 292 -6.61 -19.88 -14.78
N PHE A 293 -6.00 -18.73 -15.10
CA PHE A 293 -4.98 -18.61 -16.14
C PHE A 293 -3.81 -17.78 -15.64
N GLY A 294 -2.60 -18.15 -16.04
CA GLY A 294 -1.37 -17.41 -15.69
C GLY A 294 -0.72 -17.83 -14.37
N ASN A 295 -1.28 -18.82 -13.68
CA ASN A 295 -0.73 -19.41 -12.46
C ASN A 295 0.29 -20.52 -12.80
N THR A 296 1.46 -20.14 -13.30
CA THR A 296 2.50 -21.08 -13.77
C THR A 296 3.18 -21.84 -12.62
N ASN A 297 3.38 -21.20 -11.48
CA ASN A 297 3.99 -21.78 -10.28
C ASN A 297 2.96 -22.09 -9.20
N THR A 298 1.94 -21.22 -9.05
CA THR A 298 0.91 -21.37 -8.02
C THR A 298 -0.10 -22.44 -8.43
N ARG A 299 -0.38 -23.37 -7.55
CA ARG A 299 -1.37 -24.42 -7.80
C ARG A 299 -2.78 -23.83 -7.95
N ASP A 300 -3.58 -24.41 -8.82
CA ASP A 300 -4.97 -23.98 -9.09
C ASP A 300 -5.81 -23.93 -7.81
N GLU A 301 -5.67 -24.93 -6.94
CA GLU A 301 -6.38 -25.01 -5.66
C GLU A 301 -6.16 -23.78 -4.76
N VAL A 302 -4.98 -23.16 -4.81
CA VAL A 302 -4.64 -21.98 -4.00
C VAL A 302 -5.47 -20.77 -4.39
N VAL A 303 -5.76 -20.61 -5.67
CA VAL A 303 -6.62 -19.54 -6.19
C VAL A 303 -8.10 -19.92 -6.05
N ARG A 304 -8.45 -21.14 -6.37
CA ARG A 304 -9.83 -21.64 -6.38
C ARG A 304 -10.48 -21.58 -5.00
N ARG A 305 -9.76 -21.88 -3.93
CA ARG A 305 -10.26 -21.78 -2.54
C ARG A 305 -10.57 -20.34 -2.10
N GLU A 306 -10.02 -19.35 -2.79
CA GLU A 306 -10.34 -17.94 -2.53
C GLU A 306 -11.62 -17.47 -3.23
N MET A 307 -12.14 -18.27 -4.18
CA MET A 307 -13.36 -17.91 -4.90
C MET A 307 -14.59 -18.02 -4.00
N ARG A 308 -15.46 -17.01 -4.08
CA ARG A 308 -16.76 -16.96 -3.39
C ARG A 308 -17.92 -17.18 -4.35
N GLN A 309 -17.69 -16.93 -5.64
CA GLN A 309 -18.58 -17.34 -6.71
C GLN A 309 -18.39 -18.85 -6.95
N LEU A 310 -19.48 -19.58 -7.06
CA LEU A 310 -19.47 -21.01 -7.37
C LEU A 310 -19.85 -21.23 -8.84
N GLU A 311 -19.31 -22.28 -9.42
CA GLU A 311 -19.76 -22.81 -10.71
C GLU A 311 -21.22 -23.31 -10.58
N SER A 312 -21.96 -23.24 -11.65
CA SER A 312 -23.42 -23.57 -11.73
C SER A 312 -24.30 -22.69 -10.83
N GLY A 313 -23.73 -21.71 -10.17
CA GLY A 313 -24.49 -20.72 -9.40
C GLY A 313 -24.86 -19.50 -10.22
N TRP A 314 -25.90 -18.77 -9.78
CA TRP A 314 -26.22 -17.48 -10.37
C TRP A 314 -25.03 -16.53 -10.24
N TYR A 315 -24.77 -15.75 -11.30
CA TYR A 315 -23.79 -14.67 -11.27
C TYR A 315 -24.08 -13.72 -10.10
N ASN A 316 -23.02 -13.27 -9.45
CA ASN A 316 -23.13 -12.32 -8.34
C ASN A 316 -21.91 -11.41 -8.30
N THR A 317 -22.13 -10.11 -8.55
CA THR A 317 -21.08 -9.09 -8.62
C THR A 317 -20.29 -8.99 -7.33
N GLU A 318 -20.97 -8.99 -6.18
CA GLU A 318 -20.33 -8.89 -4.87
C GLU A 318 -19.42 -10.09 -4.61
N LYS A 319 -19.88 -11.32 -4.90
CA LYS A 319 -19.07 -12.54 -4.72
C LYS A 319 -17.84 -12.54 -5.63
N LEU A 320 -17.96 -12.07 -6.88
CA LEU A 320 -16.82 -11.94 -7.79
C LEU A 320 -15.84 -10.87 -7.35
N GLY A 321 -16.34 -9.70 -6.97
CA GLY A 321 -15.51 -8.62 -6.40
C GLY A 321 -14.76 -9.09 -5.14
N ARG A 322 -15.44 -9.87 -4.29
CA ARG A 322 -14.84 -10.45 -3.09
C ARG A 322 -13.78 -11.49 -3.44
N SER A 323 -14.06 -12.36 -4.42
CA SER A 323 -13.08 -13.34 -4.90
C SER A 323 -11.82 -12.66 -5.38
N LYS A 324 -11.95 -11.63 -6.23
CA LYS A 324 -10.81 -10.82 -6.69
C LYS A 324 -10.00 -10.25 -5.52
N GLN A 325 -10.67 -9.58 -4.58
CA GLN A 325 -10.00 -9.00 -3.40
C GLN A 325 -9.25 -10.04 -2.57
N ARG A 326 -9.79 -11.25 -2.44
CA ARG A 326 -9.15 -12.33 -1.70
C ARG A 326 -7.91 -12.85 -2.40
N VAL A 327 -8.00 -13.04 -3.73
CA VAL A 327 -6.84 -13.44 -4.56
C VAL A 327 -5.76 -12.36 -4.54
N ASP A 328 -6.13 -11.08 -4.67
CA ASP A 328 -5.20 -9.95 -4.55
C ASP A 328 -4.47 -9.94 -3.19
N LYS A 329 -5.19 -10.23 -2.10
CA LYS A 329 -4.64 -10.26 -0.74
C LYS A 329 -3.62 -11.36 -0.51
N LEU A 330 -3.61 -12.43 -1.30
CA LEU A 330 -2.56 -13.45 -1.23
C LEU A 330 -1.17 -12.85 -1.46
N GLY A 331 -1.10 -11.80 -2.29
CA GLY A 331 0.15 -11.13 -2.59
C GLY A 331 1.09 -11.94 -3.51
N TYR A 332 0.61 -12.98 -4.18
CA TYR A 332 1.37 -13.83 -5.09
C TYR A 332 1.34 -13.32 -6.53
N PHE A 333 0.44 -12.38 -6.81
CA PHE A 333 0.18 -11.83 -8.13
C PHE A 333 0.43 -10.32 -8.16
N SER A 334 1.00 -9.83 -9.25
CA SER A 334 1.16 -8.41 -9.54
C SER A 334 -0.10 -7.80 -10.14
N ASP A 335 -0.90 -8.63 -10.83
CA ASP A 335 -2.19 -8.26 -11.40
C ASP A 335 -3.16 -9.44 -11.31
N VAL A 336 -4.42 -9.12 -10.99
CA VAL A 336 -5.54 -10.06 -10.94
C VAL A 336 -6.70 -9.44 -11.69
N GLN A 337 -7.04 -10.00 -12.84
CA GLN A 337 -8.20 -9.61 -13.65
C GLN A 337 -9.26 -10.69 -13.57
N VAL A 338 -10.50 -10.28 -13.44
CA VAL A 338 -11.66 -11.18 -13.44
C VAL A 338 -12.59 -10.72 -14.53
N ASP A 339 -12.64 -11.48 -15.60
CA ASP A 339 -13.50 -11.23 -16.74
C ASP A 339 -14.67 -12.23 -16.74
N THR A 340 -15.80 -11.80 -17.27
CA THR A 340 -17.02 -12.63 -17.33
C THR A 340 -17.58 -12.68 -18.76
N PRO A 341 -16.87 -13.30 -19.71
CA PRO A 341 -17.33 -13.41 -21.07
C PRO A 341 -18.60 -14.26 -21.17
N ALA A 342 -19.53 -13.81 -22.01
CA ALA A 342 -20.68 -14.61 -22.37
C ALA A 342 -20.25 -15.89 -23.12
N VAL A 343 -20.92 -17.01 -22.85
CA VAL A 343 -20.61 -18.28 -23.51
C VAL A 343 -21.24 -18.28 -24.92
N PRO A 344 -20.44 -18.44 -25.98
CA PRO A 344 -20.98 -18.49 -27.35
C PRO A 344 -22.05 -19.56 -27.52
N GLY A 345 -23.16 -19.21 -28.17
CA GLY A 345 -24.26 -20.10 -28.42
C GLY A 345 -25.24 -20.32 -27.26
N THR A 346 -25.03 -19.64 -26.14
CA THR A 346 -25.95 -19.60 -25.00
C THR A 346 -26.41 -18.16 -24.71
N THR A 347 -27.54 -18.02 -24.05
CA THR A 347 -28.14 -16.71 -23.76
C THR A 347 -28.15 -16.39 -22.25
N ASP A 348 -27.81 -17.38 -21.41
CA ASP A 348 -27.99 -17.38 -19.96
C ASP A 348 -26.74 -17.91 -19.23
N GLN A 349 -25.59 -18.00 -19.92
CA GLN A 349 -24.34 -18.49 -19.33
C GLN A 349 -23.19 -17.53 -19.53
N VAL A 350 -22.36 -17.44 -18.48
CA VAL A 350 -21.08 -16.75 -18.50
C VAL A 350 -19.98 -17.68 -17.98
N ASP A 351 -18.78 -17.55 -18.53
CA ASP A 351 -17.58 -18.11 -17.90
C ASP A 351 -16.98 -17.02 -17.01
N VAL A 352 -16.32 -17.42 -15.93
CA VAL A 352 -15.49 -16.53 -15.13
C VAL A 352 -14.03 -16.84 -15.44
N GLU A 353 -13.32 -15.90 -16.01
CA GLU A 353 -11.88 -16.00 -16.31
C GLU A 353 -11.07 -15.18 -15.32
N VAL A 354 -10.31 -15.88 -14.47
CA VAL A 354 -9.36 -15.26 -13.54
C VAL A 354 -7.99 -15.27 -14.19
N LYS A 355 -7.57 -14.11 -14.71
CA LYS A 355 -6.27 -13.91 -15.35
C LYS A 355 -5.29 -13.34 -14.34
N LEU A 356 -4.18 -14.04 -14.16
CA LEU A 356 -3.20 -13.79 -13.14
C LEU A 356 -1.83 -13.48 -13.76
N THR A 357 -1.13 -12.53 -13.20
CA THR A 357 0.28 -12.30 -13.49
C THR A 357 1.08 -12.56 -12.21
N GLU A 358 1.82 -13.66 -12.18
CA GLU A 358 2.61 -14.03 -10.99
C GLU A 358 3.76 -13.06 -10.75
N ARG A 359 4.11 -12.89 -9.48
CA ARG A 359 5.32 -12.19 -9.05
C ARG A 359 6.16 -13.07 -8.15
N ALA A 360 7.43 -12.71 -7.97
CA ALA A 360 8.26 -13.39 -6.98
C ALA A 360 7.64 -13.29 -5.59
N THR A 361 7.48 -14.43 -4.92
CA THR A 361 6.91 -14.55 -3.57
C THR A 361 7.99 -14.72 -2.50
N GLY A 362 9.25 -14.86 -2.92
CA GLY A 362 10.42 -14.79 -2.04
C GLY A 362 10.78 -13.34 -1.75
N ASN A 363 11.03 -13.03 -0.48
CA ASN A 363 11.43 -11.71 -0.04
C ASN A 363 12.65 -11.81 0.87
N LEU A 364 13.70 -11.06 0.53
CA LEU A 364 14.87 -10.85 1.36
C LEU A 364 14.80 -9.41 1.90
N THR A 365 14.76 -9.27 3.19
CA THR A 365 14.74 -7.97 3.85
C THR A 365 16.00 -7.79 4.67
N ALA A 366 16.59 -6.60 4.60
CA ALA A 366 17.62 -6.15 5.51
C ALA A 366 17.30 -4.71 5.87
N GLY A 367 17.35 -4.38 7.14
CA GLY A 367 16.98 -3.06 7.62
C GLY A 367 17.87 -2.59 8.75
N ILE A 368 18.10 -1.29 8.78
CA ILE A 368 18.70 -0.58 9.92
C ILE A 368 17.66 0.40 10.41
N GLY A 369 17.33 0.30 11.69
CA GLY A 369 16.42 1.20 12.35
C GLY A 369 17.11 1.92 13.52
N TYR A 370 16.44 2.93 14.04
CA TYR A 370 16.81 3.59 15.26
C TYR A 370 15.56 4.00 16.03
N SER A 371 15.57 3.80 17.34
CA SER A 371 14.56 4.39 18.22
C SER A 371 15.20 4.94 19.49
N THR A 372 14.48 5.81 20.17
CA THR A 372 14.95 6.38 21.45
C THR A 372 15.18 5.32 22.51
N ALA A 373 14.42 4.22 22.49
CA ALA A 373 14.54 3.10 23.44
C ALA A 373 15.57 2.07 22.99
N GLU A 374 15.39 1.50 21.79
CA GLU A 374 16.19 0.37 21.29
C GLU A 374 17.55 0.78 20.69
N LYS A 375 17.82 2.10 20.59
CA LYS A 375 19.00 2.63 19.90
C LYS A 375 19.07 2.14 18.45
N VAL A 376 20.17 1.57 18.02
CA VAL A 376 20.31 0.98 16.67
C VAL A 376 19.66 -0.40 16.66
N ILE A 377 18.81 -0.63 15.68
CA ILE A 377 18.16 -1.91 15.45
C ILE A 377 18.62 -2.42 14.08
N LEU A 378 19.13 -3.64 14.07
CA LEU A 378 19.47 -4.35 12.84
C LEU A 378 18.45 -5.46 12.64
N SER A 379 17.85 -5.51 11.47
CA SER A 379 16.91 -6.55 11.10
C SER A 379 17.30 -7.21 9.79
N ALA A 380 17.12 -8.52 9.72
CA ALA A 380 17.27 -9.30 8.51
C ALA A 380 16.19 -10.37 8.46
N GLY A 381 15.68 -10.67 7.28
CA GLY A 381 14.65 -11.69 7.13
C GLY A 381 14.67 -12.29 5.74
N ILE A 382 14.36 -13.57 5.68
CA ILE A 382 14.09 -14.31 4.46
C ILE A 382 12.70 -14.90 4.62
N SER A 383 11.82 -14.63 3.67
CA SER A 383 10.49 -15.21 3.67
C SER A 383 10.09 -15.68 2.30
N GLN A 384 9.35 -16.79 2.25
CA GLN A 384 8.74 -17.34 1.06
C GLN A 384 7.26 -17.57 1.35
N SER A 385 6.38 -16.80 0.72
CA SER A 385 4.95 -16.82 1.01
C SER A 385 4.18 -17.91 0.26
N ASN A 386 4.78 -18.54 -0.75
CA ASN A 386 4.12 -19.54 -1.58
C ASN A 386 5.13 -20.65 -1.94
N ILE A 387 5.51 -21.45 -0.93
CA ILE A 387 6.51 -22.52 -1.12
C ILE A 387 5.97 -23.56 -2.10
N PHE A 388 6.72 -23.81 -3.18
CA PHE A 388 6.36 -24.78 -4.21
C PHE A 388 4.93 -24.60 -4.76
N GLY A 389 4.43 -23.37 -4.75
CA GLY A 389 3.10 -23.05 -5.25
C GLY A 389 1.94 -23.52 -4.36
N THR A 390 2.20 -24.00 -3.16
CA THR A 390 1.19 -24.58 -2.24
C THR A 390 0.41 -23.54 -1.45
N GLY A 391 0.83 -22.28 -1.48
CA GLY A 391 0.30 -21.21 -0.62
C GLY A 391 0.80 -21.29 0.83
N ASN A 392 1.69 -22.21 1.17
CA ASN A 392 2.32 -22.26 2.49
C ASN A 392 3.45 -21.24 2.58
N ALA A 393 3.65 -20.69 3.77
CA ALA A 393 4.67 -19.70 4.03
C ALA A 393 5.74 -20.23 4.99
N LEU A 394 7.00 -19.86 4.71
CA LEU A 394 8.14 -20.04 5.60
C LEU A 394 8.82 -18.69 5.76
N ALA A 395 9.14 -18.33 6.99
CA ALA A 395 9.85 -17.10 7.30
C ALA A 395 10.91 -17.34 8.36
N PHE A 396 12.10 -16.81 8.11
CA PHE A 396 13.15 -16.68 9.10
C PHE A 396 13.42 -15.20 9.31
N GLN A 397 13.45 -14.76 10.55
CA GLN A 397 13.62 -13.36 10.93
C GLN A 397 14.61 -13.23 12.07
N VAL A 398 15.46 -12.23 11.96
CA VAL A 398 16.38 -11.78 13.00
C VAL A 398 16.17 -10.30 13.22
N SER A 399 16.04 -9.88 14.46
CA SER A 399 16.01 -8.47 14.85
C SER A 399 16.84 -8.29 16.11
N THR A 400 17.77 -7.35 16.09
CA THR A 400 18.68 -7.10 17.21
C THR A 400 18.67 -5.61 17.55
N GLY A 401 18.07 -5.27 18.68
CA GLY A 401 18.15 -3.96 19.32
C GLY A 401 18.95 -4.00 20.60
N SER A 402 19.02 -2.89 21.32
CA SER A 402 19.72 -2.85 22.60
C SER A 402 18.94 -3.50 23.75
N ILE A 403 17.61 -3.54 23.66
CA ILE A 403 16.73 -4.17 24.65
C ILE A 403 16.28 -5.54 24.15
N ASN A 404 15.75 -5.61 22.93
CA ASN A 404 15.15 -6.81 22.38
C ASN A 404 16.01 -7.41 21.27
N GLN A 405 16.24 -8.73 21.36
CA GLN A 405 16.84 -9.53 20.31
C GLN A 405 15.94 -10.73 20.04
N ILE A 406 15.55 -10.91 18.79
CA ILE A 406 14.61 -11.95 18.39
C ILE A 406 15.18 -12.71 17.19
N TYR A 407 15.18 -14.04 17.29
CA TYR A 407 15.44 -14.97 16.20
C TYR A 407 14.22 -15.86 16.09
N SER A 408 13.59 -15.90 14.94
CA SER A 408 12.38 -16.71 14.76
C SER A 408 12.37 -17.42 13.42
N LEU A 409 11.89 -18.65 13.44
CA LEU A 409 11.57 -19.45 12.27
C LEU A 409 10.10 -19.84 12.37
N SER A 410 9.31 -19.48 11.38
CA SER A 410 7.89 -19.78 11.35
C SER A 410 7.49 -20.44 10.03
N TYR A 411 6.67 -21.49 10.13
CA TYR A 411 5.99 -22.11 9.01
C TYR A 411 4.48 -21.95 9.19
N THR A 412 3.77 -21.60 8.14
CA THR A 412 2.31 -21.43 8.17
C THR A 412 1.67 -22.08 6.96
N ASN A 413 0.72 -22.98 7.21
CA ASN A 413 -0.24 -23.44 6.23
C ASN A 413 -1.56 -22.66 6.45
N PRO A 414 -1.95 -21.73 5.56
CA PRO A 414 -3.15 -20.89 5.74
C PRO A 414 -4.46 -21.67 5.54
N TYR A 415 -4.41 -22.83 4.90
CA TYR A 415 -5.54 -23.73 4.67
C TYR A 415 -5.16 -25.15 5.08
N PHE A 416 -4.99 -25.36 6.39
CA PHE A 416 -4.81 -26.70 6.94
C PHE A 416 -6.08 -27.55 6.81
N THR A 417 -7.25 -26.91 6.87
CA THR A 417 -8.54 -27.49 6.51
C THR A 417 -9.16 -26.70 5.37
N ASP A 418 -10.10 -27.31 4.66
CA ASP A 418 -10.81 -26.70 3.52
C ASP A 418 -11.63 -25.47 3.92
N ASP A 419 -12.06 -25.38 5.18
CA ASP A 419 -12.77 -24.23 5.76
C ASP A 419 -11.85 -23.02 6.04
N GLY A 420 -10.55 -23.15 5.74
CA GLY A 420 -9.58 -22.05 5.92
C GLY A 420 -9.02 -21.93 7.32
N VAL A 421 -9.08 -22.98 8.14
CA VAL A 421 -8.33 -23.03 9.41
C VAL A 421 -6.85 -23.09 9.08
N SER A 422 -6.09 -22.11 9.54
CA SER A 422 -4.64 -22.08 9.39
C SER A 422 -3.95 -22.86 10.50
N ARG A 423 -2.78 -23.47 10.19
CA ARG A 423 -1.88 -24.08 11.16
C ARG A 423 -0.47 -23.53 10.97
N GLY A 424 0.14 -23.09 12.07
CA GLY A 424 1.52 -22.60 12.09
C GLY A 424 2.36 -23.35 13.10
N PHE A 425 3.67 -23.43 12.83
CA PHE A 425 4.71 -23.87 13.74
C PHE A 425 5.73 -22.77 13.88
N ASP A 426 6.10 -22.45 15.11
CA ASP A 426 7.05 -21.40 15.41
C ASP A 426 8.16 -21.95 16.31
N VAL A 427 9.41 -21.59 16.00
CA VAL A 427 10.57 -21.80 16.89
C VAL A 427 11.25 -20.45 17.02
N TYR A 428 11.56 -20.06 18.25
CA TYR A 428 12.15 -18.76 18.51
C TYR A 428 13.14 -18.78 19.66
N LYS A 429 14.07 -17.82 19.58
CA LYS A 429 14.89 -17.37 20.70
C LYS A 429 14.69 -15.88 20.86
N ARG A 430 14.33 -15.47 22.07
CA ARG A 430 14.14 -14.07 22.43
C ARG A 430 15.03 -13.72 23.61
N LYS A 431 15.75 -12.61 23.51
CA LYS A 431 16.47 -12.01 24.64
C LYS A 431 15.87 -10.63 24.92
N VAL A 432 15.60 -10.35 26.19
CA VAL A 432 15.23 -9.02 26.68
C VAL A 432 16.30 -8.59 27.67
N ASP A 433 16.85 -7.39 27.49
CA ASP A 433 17.91 -6.85 28.35
C ASP A 433 17.52 -5.41 28.75
N THR A 434 17.13 -5.24 29.99
CA THR A 434 16.68 -3.95 30.51
C THR A 434 17.82 -3.04 30.98
N SER A 435 19.08 -3.51 30.95
CA SER A 435 20.25 -2.75 31.41
C SER A 435 20.47 -1.41 30.67
N ASN A 436 19.96 -1.31 29.46
CA ASN A 436 20.05 -0.12 28.64
C ASN A 436 18.87 0.85 28.81
N LEU A 437 17.88 0.49 29.64
CA LEU A 437 16.78 1.36 30.02
C LEU A 437 17.15 2.18 31.26
N THR A 438 16.80 3.43 31.29
CA THR A 438 16.99 4.32 32.43
C THR A 438 15.81 4.14 33.40
N SER A 439 16.11 4.08 34.70
CA SER A 439 15.07 4.02 35.76
C SER A 439 14.05 2.89 35.61
N VAL A 440 14.49 1.74 35.08
CA VAL A 440 13.72 0.49 35.00
C VAL A 440 14.51 -0.60 35.72
N GLY A 441 13.84 -1.45 36.50
CA GLY A 441 14.50 -2.53 37.21
C GLY A 441 15.32 -3.44 36.29
N THR A 442 16.57 -3.67 36.64
CA THR A 442 17.58 -4.27 35.76
C THR A 442 17.58 -5.79 35.84
N TYR A 443 17.30 -6.40 34.69
CA TYR A 443 17.38 -7.85 34.50
C TYR A 443 17.62 -8.18 33.02
N ASN A 444 17.99 -9.39 32.73
CA ASN A 444 17.88 -9.95 31.40
C ASN A 444 17.13 -11.28 31.40
N THR A 445 16.45 -11.58 30.32
CA THR A 445 15.86 -12.89 30.08
C THR A 445 16.25 -13.40 28.68
N SER A 446 16.52 -14.70 28.62
CA SER A 446 16.76 -15.42 27.37
C SER A 446 15.77 -16.57 27.26
N SER A 447 14.76 -16.44 26.42
CA SER A 447 13.74 -17.48 26.22
C SER A 447 14.00 -18.22 24.91
N ILE A 448 13.97 -19.54 24.93
CA ILE A 448 13.95 -20.43 23.78
C ILE A 448 12.63 -21.17 23.82
N GLY A 449 11.89 -21.15 22.73
CA GLY A 449 10.58 -21.78 22.70
C GLY A 449 10.18 -22.26 21.31
N GLY A 450 9.17 -23.09 21.30
CA GLY A 450 8.53 -23.55 20.08
C GLY A 450 7.08 -23.94 20.35
N GLY A 451 6.23 -23.76 19.35
CA GLY A 451 4.81 -23.99 19.53
C GLY A 451 4.05 -24.22 18.23
N VAL A 452 2.82 -24.61 18.41
CA VAL A 452 1.82 -24.74 17.35
C VAL A 452 0.74 -23.70 17.56
N ARG A 453 0.31 -23.07 16.47
CA ARG A 453 -0.82 -22.14 16.48
C ARG A 453 -1.82 -22.50 15.40
N PHE A 454 -3.08 -22.20 15.68
CA PHE A 454 -4.19 -22.33 14.75
C PHE A 454 -4.90 -20.98 14.63
N GLY A 455 -5.38 -20.67 13.43
CA GLY A 455 -6.20 -19.49 13.18
C GLY A 455 -7.48 -19.90 12.48
N VAL A 456 -8.61 -19.52 13.04
CA VAL A 456 -9.95 -19.84 12.54
C VAL A 456 -10.61 -18.56 12.07
N PRO A 457 -10.86 -18.38 10.76
CA PRO A 457 -11.65 -17.28 10.26
C PRO A 457 -13.13 -17.50 10.62
N ILE A 458 -13.72 -16.58 11.38
CA ILE A 458 -15.14 -16.65 11.75
C ILE A 458 -15.98 -15.91 10.72
N THR A 459 -15.53 -14.73 10.33
CA THR A 459 -16.13 -13.92 9.28
C THR A 459 -15.02 -13.34 8.38
N GLU A 460 -15.40 -12.56 7.39
CA GLU A 460 -14.43 -11.84 6.54
C GLU A 460 -13.56 -10.82 7.32
N TYR A 461 -13.99 -10.45 8.52
CA TYR A 461 -13.33 -9.43 9.35
C TYR A 461 -12.87 -9.97 10.71
N ASP A 462 -13.38 -11.12 11.14
CA ASP A 462 -13.14 -11.69 12.45
C ASP A 462 -12.35 -12.98 12.35
N SER A 463 -11.33 -13.12 13.19
CA SER A 463 -10.55 -14.34 13.35
C SER A 463 -10.33 -14.67 14.81
N ILE A 464 -10.33 -15.96 15.13
CA ILE A 464 -9.90 -16.48 16.42
C ILE A 464 -8.59 -17.22 16.20
N SER A 465 -7.65 -17.03 17.09
CA SER A 465 -6.39 -17.77 17.12
C SER A 465 -6.22 -18.48 18.47
N TYR A 466 -5.62 -19.63 18.45
CA TYR A 466 -5.20 -20.34 19.66
C TYR A 466 -3.89 -21.04 19.41
N GLY A 467 -3.09 -21.19 20.46
CA GLY A 467 -1.78 -21.79 20.37
C GLY A 467 -1.37 -22.48 21.66
N LEU A 468 -0.43 -23.36 21.53
CA LEU A 468 0.27 -24.00 22.66
C LEU A 468 1.75 -24.01 22.33
N ALA A 469 2.56 -23.59 23.29
CA ALA A 469 4.00 -23.56 23.15
C ALA A 469 4.69 -24.18 24.37
N TYR A 470 5.93 -24.55 24.19
CA TYR A 470 6.89 -24.78 25.26
C TYR A 470 7.90 -23.63 25.24
N GLU A 471 8.20 -23.05 26.38
CA GLU A 471 9.16 -21.96 26.53
C GLU A 471 10.05 -22.22 27.76
N GLN A 472 11.35 -22.26 27.53
CA GLN A 472 12.36 -22.28 28.58
C GLN A 472 12.96 -20.88 28.68
N THR A 473 12.91 -20.27 29.86
CA THR A 473 13.39 -18.90 30.11
C THR A 473 14.53 -18.94 31.12
N THR A 474 15.68 -18.42 30.73
CA THR A 474 16.83 -18.19 31.63
C THR A 474 16.80 -16.72 32.06
N ILE A 475 16.92 -16.47 33.35
CA ILE A 475 16.86 -15.17 33.99
C ILE A 475 18.25 -14.81 34.53
N GLY A 476 18.76 -13.65 34.12
CA GLY A 476 19.97 -13.05 34.66
C GLY A 476 19.63 -11.81 35.48
N LEU A 477 19.97 -11.82 36.74
CA LEU A 477 19.90 -10.62 37.59
C LEU A 477 21.16 -9.83 37.37
N LEU A 478 20.99 -8.50 37.13
CA LEU A 478 22.07 -7.58 36.89
C LEU A 478 22.46 -6.85 38.16
N THR A 479 23.29 -5.83 38.06
CA THR A 479 23.79 -5.07 39.22
C THR A 479 22.61 -4.41 39.97
N ASN A 480 22.54 -4.64 41.29
CA ASN A 480 21.54 -4.07 42.18
C ASN A 480 20.07 -4.35 41.77
N PRO A 481 19.70 -5.64 41.63
CA PRO A 481 18.36 -5.99 41.16
C PRO A 481 17.30 -5.70 42.23
N ALA A 482 16.05 -5.45 41.78
CA ALA A 482 14.93 -5.28 42.70
C ALA A 482 14.71 -6.53 43.56
N GLN A 483 14.32 -6.35 44.82
CA GLN A 483 14.15 -7.47 45.79
C GLN A 483 13.20 -8.54 45.25
N ARG A 484 12.08 -8.15 44.62
CA ARG A 484 11.12 -9.10 44.04
C ARG A 484 11.71 -9.98 42.93
N TYR A 485 12.78 -9.56 42.24
CA TYR A 485 13.48 -10.37 41.25
C TYR A 485 14.35 -11.40 41.90
N ILE A 486 15.01 -11.02 43.01
CA ILE A 486 15.80 -11.94 43.86
C ILE A 486 14.89 -13.00 44.46
N ASP A 487 13.76 -12.59 45.02
CA ASP A 487 12.79 -13.50 45.63
C ASP A 487 12.25 -14.51 44.62
N PHE A 488 11.92 -14.05 43.42
CA PHE A 488 11.46 -14.90 42.32
C PHE A 488 12.52 -15.92 41.89
N VAL A 489 13.77 -15.51 41.73
CA VAL A 489 14.86 -16.41 41.33
C VAL A 489 15.20 -17.40 42.46
N ASN A 490 15.06 -16.99 43.73
CA ASN A 490 15.23 -17.89 44.87
C ASN A 490 14.13 -18.96 44.94
N GLU A 491 12.91 -18.63 44.55
CA GLU A 491 11.76 -19.54 44.58
C GLU A 491 11.72 -20.47 43.34
N PHE A 492 11.92 -19.92 42.13
CA PHE A 492 11.77 -20.68 40.88
C PHE A 492 13.09 -21.04 40.18
N GLY A 493 14.23 -20.57 40.70
CA GLY A 493 15.51 -20.71 40.03
C GLY A 493 15.76 -19.67 38.93
N SER A 494 16.97 -19.68 38.38
CA SER A 494 17.39 -18.83 37.28
C SER A 494 16.96 -19.35 35.90
N GLN A 495 16.42 -20.57 35.83
CA GLN A 495 15.90 -21.17 34.62
C GLN A 495 14.54 -21.75 34.92
N THR A 496 13.55 -21.43 34.10
CA THR A 496 12.17 -21.87 34.28
C THR A 496 11.61 -22.43 33.00
N ASP A 497 10.82 -23.50 33.13
CA ASP A 497 10.10 -24.13 32.02
C ASP A 497 8.62 -23.81 32.13
N SER A 498 8.01 -23.38 31.00
CA SER A 498 6.61 -23.03 30.96
C SER A 498 5.92 -23.57 29.71
N TYR A 499 4.61 -23.76 29.80
CA TYR A 499 3.73 -24.17 28.71
C TYR A 499 2.64 -23.09 28.50
N PRO A 500 2.96 -22.01 27.82
CA PRO A 500 1.97 -20.96 27.55
C PRO A 500 0.94 -21.44 26.51
N ALA A 501 -0.32 -21.44 26.92
CA ALA A 501 -1.46 -21.56 26.02
C ALA A 501 -2.01 -20.17 25.71
N THR A 502 -2.29 -19.90 24.45
CA THR A 502 -2.75 -18.59 23.98
C THR A 502 -4.10 -18.67 23.29
N ILE A 503 -4.92 -17.65 23.47
CA ILE A 503 -6.15 -17.42 22.72
C ILE A 503 -6.21 -15.97 22.29
N GLY A 504 -6.65 -15.72 21.06
CA GLY A 504 -6.80 -14.37 20.51
C GLY A 504 -8.07 -14.25 19.71
N TRP A 505 -8.67 -13.06 19.73
CA TRP A 505 -9.69 -12.65 18.81
C TRP A 505 -9.29 -11.31 18.20
N ALA A 506 -9.43 -11.20 16.88
CA ALA A 506 -9.15 -9.98 16.15
C ALA A 506 -10.28 -9.68 15.17
N ARG A 507 -10.68 -8.40 15.14
CA ARG A 507 -11.63 -7.84 14.19
C ARG A 507 -11.03 -6.61 13.54
N ASP A 508 -10.89 -6.62 12.21
CA ASP A 508 -10.34 -5.49 11.45
C ASP A 508 -11.31 -5.06 10.34
N LYS A 509 -11.91 -3.89 10.51
CA LYS A 509 -12.85 -3.26 9.57
C LYS A 509 -12.32 -1.95 9.00
N ARG A 510 -11.01 -1.73 8.98
CA ARG A 510 -10.42 -0.52 8.39
C ARG A 510 -10.55 -0.52 6.87
N ASP A 511 -10.71 0.69 6.33
CA ASP A 511 -10.67 0.95 4.89
C ASP A 511 -9.28 0.70 4.27
N SER A 512 -8.22 0.87 5.07
CA SER A 512 -6.83 0.63 4.68
C SER A 512 -6.01 0.15 5.87
N VAL A 513 -5.07 -0.78 5.64
CA VAL A 513 -4.15 -1.24 6.69
C VAL A 513 -3.05 -0.21 6.96
N ILE A 514 -2.54 0.45 5.90
CA ILE A 514 -1.40 1.37 5.98
C ILE A 514 -1.85 2.80 6.29
N TYR A 515 -2.91 3.28 5.62
CA TYR A 515 -3.40 4.66 5.74
C TYR A 515 -4.89 4.69 6.11
N PRO A 516 -5.27 4.16 7.27
CA PRO A 516 -6.67 4.12 7.64
C PRO A 516 -7.25 5.53 7.78
N THR A 517 -8.47 5.69 7.27
CA THR A 517 -9.27 6.91 7.41
C THR A 517 -10.60 6.64 8.08
N SER A 518 -11.07 5.40 8.02
CA SER A 518 -12.33 4.97 8.64
C SER A 518 -12.26 3.52 9.11
N GLY A 519 -13.14 3.16 10.02
CA GLY A 519 -13.29 1.80 10.51
C GLY A 519 -12.68 1.55 11.88
N THR A 520 -12.67 0.30 12.30
CA THR A 520 -12.25 -0.12 13.64
C THR A 520 -11.32 -1.33 13.60
N VAL A 521 -10.43 -1.40 14.59
CA VAL A 521 -9.68 -2.62 14.94
C VAL A 521 -9.94 -2.96 16.38
N GLN A 522 -10.28 -4.20 16.64
CA GLN A 522 -10.42 -4.73 18.00
C GLN A 522 -9.56 -5.98 18.12
N ARG A 523 -8.84 -6.09 19.22
CA ARG A 523 -8.01 -7.25 19.52
C ARG A 523 -8.17 -7.62 20.99
N LEU A 524 -8.45 -8.88 21.23
CA LEU A 524 -8.42 -9.49 22.54
C LEU A 524 -7.37 -10.61 22.49
N SER A 525 -6.45 -10.62 23.43
CA SER A 525 -5.46 -11.70 23.57
C SER A 525 -5.40 -12.15 25.03
N GLY A 526 -5.39 -13.45 25.21
CA GLY A 526 -5.17 -14.12 26.47
C GLY A 526 -4.00 -15.10 26.38
N GLU A 527 -3.21 -15.17 27.42
CA GLU A 527 -2.12 -16.13 27.62
C GLU A 527 -2.27 -16.72 29.03
N ILE A 528 -2.14 -18.02 29.13
CA ILE A 528 -2.12 -18.73 30.41
C ILE A 528 -0.94 -19.69 30.46
N GLY A 529 -0.09 -19.59 31.45
CA GLY A 529 0.95 -20.57 31.76
C GLY A 529 0.32 -21.77 32.43
N LEU A 530 0.35 -22.94 31.77
CA LEU A 530 -0.32 -24.14 32.25
C LEU A 530 0.37 -24.74 33.50
N PRO A 531 -0.38 -25.42 34.41
CA PRO A 531 0.18 -25.99 35.65
C PRO A 531 1.20 -27.11 35.44
N SER A 532 1.30 -27.65 34.22
CA SER A 532 2.34 -28.60 33.84
C SER A 532 3.75 -28.01 33.81
N GLY A 533 3.85 -26.68 33.83
CA GLY A 533 5.10 -25.94 33.93
C GLY A 533 5.35 -25.36 35.32
N GLU A 534 6.49 -24.71 35.47
CA GLU A 534 6.86 -24.03 36.70
C GLU A 534 6.12 -22.73 36.95
N LEU A 535 5.74 -22.05 35.85
CA LEU A 535 5.11 -20.73 35.89
C LEU A 535 3.60 -20.84 35.64
N THR A 536 2.81 -20.49 36.66
CA THR A 536 1.35 -20.44 36.59
C THR A 536 0.88 -18.99 36.67
N TYR A 537 0.46 -18.45 35.56
CA TYR A 537 0.00 -17.08 35.43
C TYR A 537 -1.04 -16.98 34.33
N TYR A 538 -1.79 -15.89 34.33
CA TYR A 538 -2.60 -15.49 33.17
C TYR A 538 -2.39 -14.02 32.87
N ARG A 539 -2.50 -13.69 31.59
CA ARG A 539 -2.29 -12.34 31.06
C ARG A 539 -3.28 -12.09 29.93
N THR A 540 -4.05 -11.03 30.05
CA THR A 540 -5.07 -10.67 29.07
C THR A 540 -4.87 -9.21 28.64
N THR A 541 -5.01 -8.93 27.35
CA THR A 541 -5.01 -7.57 26.82
C THR A 541 -6.18 -7.38 25.86
N TYR A 542 -6.84 -6.23 25.97
CA TYR A 542 -7.83 -5.78 24.99
C TYR A 542 -7.39 -4.45 24.42
N GLN A 543 -7.44 -4.33 23.08
CA GLN A 543 -7.15 -3.12 22.34
C GLN A 543 -8.32 -2.76 21.43
N HIS A 544 -8.67 -1.47 21.42
CA HIS A 544 -9.67 -0.90 20.51
C HIS A 544 -9.10 0.32 19.81
N GLN A 545 -9.14 0.31 18.48
CA GLN A 545 -8.78 1.44 17.62
C GLN A 545 -10.01 1.84 16.80
N TRP A 546 -10.24 3.14 16.69
CA TRP A 546 -11.33 3.68 15.89
C TRP A 546 -10.85 4.87 15.08
N TYR A 547 -11.15 4.83 13.77
CA TYR A 547 -10.88 5.89 12.81
C TYR A 547 -12.22 6.45 12.33
N TYR A 548 -12.42 7.75 12.49
CA TYR A 548 -13.64 8.43 12.09
C TYR A 548 -13.28 9.65 11.21
N PRO A 549 -13.68 9.67 9.91
CA PRO A 549 -13.42 10.80 9.04
C PRO A 549 -14.35 11.96 9.39
N LEU A 550 -13.80 13.04 9.97
CA LEU A 550 -14.53 14.27 10.25
C LEU A 550 -14.72 15.09 8.96
N THR A 551 -13.69 15.12 8.13
CA THR A 551 -13.72 15.72 6.79
C THR A 551 -12.87 14.85 5.82
N LYS A 552 -12.83 15.23 4.53
CA LYS A 552 -11.95 14.54 3.55
C LYS A 552 -10.46 14.50 3.98
N ASN A 553 -10.02 15.47 4.77
CA ASN A 553 -8.62 15.65 5.16
C ASN A 553 -8.37 15.56 6.68
N LEU A 554 -9.39 15.42 7.49
CA LEU A 554 -9.28 15.36 8.95
C LEU A 554 -9.91 14.07 9.46
N VAL A 555 -9.10 13.24 10.12
CA VAL A 555 -9.56 11.98 10.74
C VAL A 555 -9.38 12.05 12.25
N PHE A 556 -10.41 11.75 12.98
CA PHE A 556 -10.33 11.50 14.41
C PHE A 556 -9.97 10.05 14.65
N TYR A 557 -8.93 9.81 15.42
CA TYR A 557 -8.42 8.49 15.76
C TYR A 557 -8.38 8.30 17.27
N THR A 558 -8.84 7.17 17.73
CA THR A 558 -8.67 6.76 19.12
C THR A 558 -8.02 5.38 19.21
N ASN A 559 -7.19 5.17 20.22
CA ASN A 559 -6.59 3.89 20.57
C ASN A 559 -6.66 3.69 22.07
N GLY A 560 -7.42 2.70 22.52
CA GLY A 560 -7.51 2.30 23.91
C GLY A 560 -6.93 0.90 24.11
N GLN A 561 -6.23 0.70 25.22
CA GLN A 561 -5.68 -0.60 25.60
C GLN A 561 -5.86 -0.81 27.10
N VAL A 562 -6.31 -2.00 27.49
CA VAL A 562 -6.42 -2.45 28.87
C VAL A 562 -5.69 -3.78 29.00
N GLY A 563 -4.88 -3.91 30.03
CA GLY A 563 -4.14 -5.12 30.35
C GLY A 563 -4.40 -5.59 31.78
N TYR A 564 -4.59 -6.88 31.94
CA TYR A 564 -4.79 -7.56 33.22
C TYR A 564 -3.93 -8.81 33.27
N ALA A 565 -3.14 -8.98 34.30
CA ALA A 565 -2.31 -10.17 34.53
C ALA A 565 -2.27 -10.51 36.01
N ASP A 566 -2.13 -11.78 36.33
CA ASP A 566 -1.91 -12.23 37.70
C ASP A 566 -1.31 -13.64 37.71
N GLY A 567 -0.75 -14.04 38.84
CA GLY A 567 -0.41 -15.43 39.13
C GLY A 567 -1.64 -16.21 39.61
N TYR A 568 -1.55 -17.55 39.62
CA TYR A 568 -2.56 -18.42 40.19
C TYR A 568 -1.89 -19.67 40.84
N ASP A 569 -2.67 -20.48 41.53
CA ASP A 569 -2.17 -21.62 42.37
C ASP A 569 -1.15 -21.21 43.43
N GLY A 570 -1.36 -20.00 43.99
CA GLY A 570 -0.47 -19.48 45.04
C GLY A 570 0.90 -19.00 44.57
N LYS A 571 1.15 -18.99 43.25
CA LYS A 571 2.40 -18.47 42.65
C LYS A 571 2.24 -17.04 42.20
N PRO A 572 3.29 -16.20 42.32
CA PRO A 572 3.25 -14.82 41.88
C PRO A 572 3.27 -14.71 40.36
N LEU A 573 2.80 -13.57 39.84
CA LEU A 573 3.00 -13.22 38.43
C LEU A 573 4.50 -13.06 38.12
N PRO A 574 5.05 -13.77 37.13
CA PRO A 574 6.45 -13.59 36.74
C PRO A 574 6.74 -12.12 36.41
N PHE A 575 7.76 -11.54 36.99
CA PHE A 575 8.07 -10.12 36.86
C PHE A 575 8.37 -9.68 35.40
N PHE A 576 8.76 -10.58 34.53
CA PHE A 576 8.98 -10.36 33.10
C PHE A 576 7.70 -10.53 32.24
N LYS A 577 6.55 -10.86 32.86
CA LYS A 577 5.22 -10.93 32.20
C LYS A 577 4.31 -9.75 32.56
N VAL A 578 4.78 -8.79 33.35
CA VAL A 578 4.06 -7.56 33.72
C VAL A 578 3.89 -6.61 32.54
N PHE A 579 3.08 -5.58 32.73
CA PHE A 579 2.92 -4.49 31.78
C PHE A 579 3.84 -3.32 32.10
N TYR A 580 4.28 -2.63 31.08
CA TYR A 580 5.03 -1.38 31.17
C TYR A 580 4.34 -0.27 30.37
N LEU A 581 4.54 0.97 30.77
CA LEU A 581 3.96 2.15 30.12
C LEU A 581 5.02 3.27 30.00
N GLY A 582 4.90 4.09 28.98
CA GLY A 582 5.86 5.13 28.57
C GLY A 582 6.53 4.79 27.24
N GLY A 583 6.84 5.82 26.44
CA GLY A 583 7.55 5.68 25.18
C GLY A 583 6.69 6.06 23.95
N VAL A 584 7.34 6.09 22.80
CA VAL A 584 6.79 6.60 21.53
C VAL A 584 5.55 5.83 21.00
N ASN A 585 5.35 4.59 21.42
CA ASN A 585 4.27 3.72 20.94
C ASN A 585 3.03 3.68 21.85
N ASN A 586 3.13 4.25 23.04
CA ASN A 586 2.00 4.35 23.96
C ASN A 586 1.93 5.74 24.61
N LEU A 587 2.29 5.92 25.86
CA LEU A 587 2.21 7.21 26.55
C LEU A 587 3.42 8.08 26.20
N ARG A 588 3.28 8.93 25.20
CA ARG A 588 4.33 9.83 24.70
C ARG A 588 4.66 10.93 25.71
N GLY A 589 5.88 11.44 25.68
CA GLY A 589 6.36 12.48 26.64
C GLY A 589 6.97 11.90 27.91
N TYR A 590 6.86 10.60 28.11
CA TYR A 590 7.52 9.85 29.19
C TYR A 590 8.54 8.89 28.59
N GLU A 591 9.64 8.69 29.29
CA GLU A 591 10.66 7.74 28.87
C GLU A 591 10.11 6.31 28.84
N THR A 592 10.67 5.46 27.99
CA THR A 592 10.16 4.11 27.75
C THR A 592 10.17 3.27 29.00
N ALA A 593 9.00 2.68 29.33
CA ALA A 593 8.80 1.74 30.44
C ALA A 593 9.02 2.31 31.85
N THR A 594 9.03 3.63 32.04
CA THR A 594 9.39 4.25 33.32
C THR A 594 8.21 4.61 34.22
N ILE A 595 6.98 4.38 33.80
CA ILE A 595 5.78 4.67 34.58
C ILE A 595 5.39 3.47 35.45
N GLY A 596 4.87 3.75 36.63
CA GLY A 596 4.32 2.76 37.54
C GLY A 596 5.08 2.65 38.85
N PRO A 597 4.82 1.58 39.65
CA PRO A 597 5.47 1.34 40.92
C PRO A 597 7.00 1.31 40.80
N LYS A 598 7.67 1.87 41.80
CA LYS A 598 9.13 1.97 41.86
C LYS A 598 9.70 1.07 42.93
N ASP A 599 10.88 0.56 42.72
CA ASP A 599 11.67 -0.12 43.76
C ASP A 599 12.39 0.88 44.69
N SER A 600 13.20 0.38 45.61
CA SER A 600 14.02 1.17 46.52
C SER A 600 15.10 2.01 45.81
N ASN A 601 15.44 1.68 44.57
CA ASN A 601 16.41 2.40 43.74
C ASN A 601 15.74 3.49 42.90
N GLY A 602 14.40 3.58 42.93
CA GLY A 602 13.61 4.46 42.09
C GLY A 602 13.33 3.92 40.67
N ASP A 603 13.60 2.64 40.44
CA ASP A 603 13.43 1.98 39.16
C ASP A 603 12.01 1.43 38.98
N ALA A 604 11.43 1.62 37.79
CA ALA A 604 10.09 1.14 37.50
C ALA A 604 10.03 -0.39 37.39
N LEU A 605 9.07 -0.96 38.07
CA LEU A 605 8.86 -2.42 38.14
C LEU A 605 7.77 -2.91 37.19
N GLY A 606 7.07 -2.01 36.49
CA GLY A 606 5.86 -2.32 35.75
C GLY A 606 4.70 -2.69 36.68
N GLY A 607 3.63 -3.24 36.15
CA GLY A 607 2.46 -3.61 36.94
C GLY A 607 1.65 -4.74 36.35
N SER A 608 0.80 -5.33 37.16
CA SER A 608 -0.14 -6.39 36.76
C SER A 608 -1.39 -5.84 36.06
N ARG A 609 -1.66 -4.55 36.16
CA ARG A 609 -2.79 -3.82 35.57
C ARG A 609 -2.26 -2.66 34.73
N MET A 610 -2.82 -2.49 33.54
CA MET A 610 -2.45 -1.38 32.65
C MET A 610 -3.70 -0.83 32.00
N MET A 611 -3.81 0.48 31.92
CA MET A 611 -4.80 1.19 31.11
C MET A 611 -4.11 2.31 30.33
N PHE A 612 -4.37 2.39 29.03
CA PHE A 612 -3.85 3.40 28.14
C PHE A 612 -4.93 3.84 27.17
N GLY A 613 -4.97 5.12 26.89
CA GLY A 613 -5.85 5.72 25.89
C GLY A 613 -5.13 6.85 25.14
N SER A 614 -5.33 6.91 23.84
CA SER A 614 -4.88 8.00 22.97
C SER A 614 -6.02 8.49 22.11
N ALA A 615 -6.14 9.81 22.00
CA ALA A 615 -7.05 10.48 21.06
C ALA A 615 -6.22 11.39 20.15
N GLU A 616 -6.38 11.26 18.84
CA GLU A 616 -5.59 12.01 17.87
C GLU A 616 -6.45 12.61 16.76
N PHE A 617 -6.09 13.81 16.34
CA PHE A 617 -6.58 14.40 15.10
C PHE A 617 -5.49 14.27 14.03
N LEU A 618 -5.75 13.39 13.06
CA LEU A 618 -4.83 13.11 11.95
C LEU A 618 -5.16 14.02 10.77
N PHE A 619 -4.16 14.70 10.22
CA PHE A 619 -4.32 15.56 9.07
C PHE A 619 -3.11 15.46 8.13
N PRO A 620 -3.29 15.72 6.82
CA PRO A 620 -2.21 15.66 5.86
C PRO A 620 -1.20 16.78 6.14
N PHE A 621 0.05 16.54 5.75
CA PHE A 621 1.08 17.57 5.84
C PHE A 621 0.73 18.76 4.94
N PRO A 622 0.83 20.02 5.42
CA PRO A 622 0.57 21.20 4.61
C PRO A 622 1.40 21.20 3.33
N GLY A 623 0.73 21.36 2.17
CA GLY A 623 1.36 21.26 0.85
C GLY A 623 1.43 19.86 0.24
N LEU A 624 1.14 18.78 0.99
CA LEU A 624 1.08 17.38 0.53
C LEU A 624 -0.30 16.75 0.74
N GLN A 625 -1.37 17.49 0.54
CA GLN A 625 -2.74 17.03 0.86
C GLN A 625 -3.19 15.77 0.09
N LYS A 626 -2.62 15.53 -1.10
CA LYS A 626 -2.90 14.33 -1.90
C LYS A 626 -1.97 13.15 -1.58
N ASP A 627 -0.85 13.40 -0.90
CA ASP A 627 0.09 12.36 -0.46
C ASP A 627 -0.30 11.84 0.93
N LYS A 628 -0.83 10.60 0.95
CA LYS A 628 -1.24 9.95 2.20
C LYS A 628 -0.06 9.37 3.00
N SER A 629 1.14 9.35 2.42
CA SER A 629 2.33 8.79 3.08
C SER A 629 2.84 9.64 4.24
N VAL A 630 2.50 10.92 4.27
CA VAL A 630 2.91 11.87 5.30
C VAL A 630 1.69 12.40 6.04
N ARG A 631 1.66 12.22 7.37
CA ARG A 631 0.60 12.69 8.23
C ARG A 631 1.14 13.40 9.45
N LEU A 632 0.47 14.45 9.83
CA LEU A 632 0.62 15.09 11.14
C LEU A 632 -0.52 14.65 12.05
N SER A 633 -0.27 14.61 13.34
CA SER A 633 -1.33 14.46 14.33
C SER A 633 -1.13 15.39 15.52
N TRP A 634 -2.22 15.91 16.04
CA TRP A 634 -2.28 16.42 17.40
C TRP A 634 -2.88 15.34 18.28
N PHE A 635 -2.22 15.03 19.37
CA PHE A 635 -2.60 13.91 20.23
C PHE A 635 -2.79 14.32 21.68
N PHE A 636 -3.60 13.54 22.36
CA PHE A 636 -3.77 13.50 23.80
C PHE A 636 -3.68 12.05 24.26
N ASP A 637 -2.71 11.75 25.11
CA ASP A 637 -2.48 10.43 25.68
C ASP A 637 -2.77 10.44 27.18
N ALA A 638 -3.35 9.34 27.68
CA ALA A 638 -3.60 9.11 29.09
C ALA A 638 -3.30 7.65 29.44
N GLY A 639 -2.72 7.40 30.60
CA GLY A 639 -2.47 6.01 31.00
C GLY A 639 -1.94 5.86 32.41
N THR A 640 -2.13 4.64 32.93
CA THR A 640 -1.63 4.18 34.22
C THR A 640 -1.22 2.72 34.15
N VAL A 641 -0.23 2.34 34.95
CA VAL A 641 0.20 0.95 35.15
C VAL A 641 0.56 0.74 36.63
N GLY A 642 0.09 -0.34 37.20
CA GLY A 642 0.30 -0.64 38.63
C GLY A 642 -0.27 -2.00 39.02
N GLU A 643 -0.43 -2.24 40.31
CA GLU A 643 -1.05 -3.47 40.84
C GLU A 643 -2.59 -3.36 40.88
N SER A 644 -3.14 -2.16 40.66
CA SER A 644 -4.57 -1.89 40.55
C SER A 644 -4.83 -0.86 39.44
N TYR A 645 -6.08 -0.74 39.00
CA TYR A 645 -6.52 0.36 38.12
C TYR A 645 -6.77 1.61 38.98
N ASP A 646 -5.73 2.41 39.16
CA ASP A 646 -5.84 3.65 39.92
C ASP A 646 -5.94 4.86 38.99
N PHE A 647 -7.10 5.52 38.98
CA PHE A 647 -7.35 6.70 38.16
C PHE A 647 -6.64 7.97 38.72
N GLN A 648 -6.28 7.98 40.02
CA GLN A 648 -5.53 9.08 40.60
C GLN A 648 -4.06 9.05 40.13
N GLU A 649 -3.57 7.88 39.77
CA GLU A 649 -2.23 7.63 39.25
C GLU A 649 -2.15 7.77 37.69
N MET A 650 -3.21 8.28 37.05
CA MET A 650 -3.18 8.52 35.61
C MET A 650 -2.17 9.61 35.24
N ARG A 651 -1.36 9.32 34.24
CA ARG A 651 -0.43 10.27 33.60
C ARG A 651 -1.04 10.75 32.30
N TYR A 652 -0.77 12.00 31.95
CA TYR A 652 -1.28 12.60 30.72
C TYR A 652 -0.18 13.26 29.92
N SER A 653 -0.34 13.28 28.62
CA SER A 653 0.49 14.08 27.72
C SER A 653 -0.30 14.55 26.51
N THR A 654 0.17 15.64 25.93
CA THR A 654 -0.34 16.14 24.65
C THR A 654 0.82 16.63 23.79
N GLY A 655 0.63 16.68 22.49
CA GLY A 655 1.67 17.12 21.60
C GLY A 655 1.35 16.96 20.13
N LEU A 656 2.38 17.12 19.32
CA LEU A 656 2.31 16.93 17.87
C LEU A 656 3.15 15.72 17.48
N ALA A 657 2.65 14.92 16.56
CA ALA A 657 3.42 13.84 15.97
C ALA A 657 3.44 13.95 14.43
N PHE A 658 4.59 13.60 13.88
CA PHE A 658 4.85 13.49 12.47
C PHE A 658 5.07 12.02 12.13
N ASN A 659 4.27 11.50 11.20
CA ASN A 659 4.34 10.12 10.72
C ASN A 659 4.57 10.12 9.21
N TRP A 660 5.63 9.48 8.77
CA TRP A 660 5.98 9.37 7.36
C TRP A 660 6.36 7.93 7.00
N TYR A 661 5.59 7.34 6.10
CA TYR A 661 5.95 6.07 5.49
C TYR A 661 6.87 6.34 4.30
N SER A 662 8.17 6.50 4.61
CA SER A 662 9.18 6.78 3.60
C SER A 662 9.54 5.52 2.80
N PRO A 663 10.13 5.66 1.60
CA PRO A 663 10.62 4.52 0.81
C PRO A 663 11.68 3.67 1.51
N VAL A 664 12.38 4.25 2.50
CA VAL A 664 13.44 3.59 3.28
C VAL A 664 12.97 3.11 4.65
N GLY A 665 11.68 3.25 4.95
CA GLY A 665 11.07 2.78 6.19
C GLY A 665 10.18 3.83 6.87
N PRO A 666 9.32 3.41 7.80
CA PRO A 666 8.48 4.32 8.55
C PRO A 666 9.29 5.20 9.50
N LEU A 667 8.96 6.46 9.55
CA LEU A 667 9.49 7.46 10.47
C LEU A 667 8.35 8.01 11.32
N LYS A 668 8.51 7.99 12.63
CA LYS A 668 7.60 8.63 13.59
C LYS A 668 8.41 9.55 14.50
N ILE A 669 8.02 10.80 14.60
CA ILE A 669 8.58 11.79 15.51
C ILE A 669 7.44 12.36 16.33
N SER A 670 7.60 12.45 17.65
CA SER A 670 6.62 13.07 18.53
C SER A 670 7.29 14.13 19.41
N PHE A 671 6.63 15.28 19.50
CA PHE A 671 6.94 16.38 20.42
C PHE A 671 5.83 16.41 21.45
N ALA A 672 6.13 16.00 22.67
CA ALA A 672 5.15 15.78 23.71
C ALA A 672 5.44 16.67 24.93
N LYS A 673 4.36 17.16 25.54
CA LYS A 673 4.36 17.81 26.84
C LYS A 673 3.57 16.94 27.80
N ALA A 674 4.27 16.37 28.78
CA ALA A 674 3.65 15.64 29.88
C ALA A 674 3.05 16.62 30.92
N PHE A 675 1.97 16.22 31.54
CA PHE A 675 1.35 16.90 32.67
C PHE A 675 0.67 15.88 33.59
N HIS A 676 0.41 16.24 34.85
CA HIS A 676 -0.01 15.33 35.91
C HIS A 676 0.96 14.13 36.05
N TYR A 677 2.24 14.44 36.11
CA TYR A 677 3.30 13.47 36.32
C TYR A 677 3.77 13.49 37.79
N GLN A 678 4.35 12.39 38.25
CA GLN A 678 4.98 12.32 39.56
C GLN A 678 6.46 12.74 39.50
N PRO A 679 7.05 13.18 40.63
CA PRO A 679 8.49 13.56 40.67
C PRO A 679 9.45 12.45 40.24
N SER A 680 9.03 11.20 40.40
CA SER A 680 9.81 10.00 40.02
C SER A 680 9.70 9.63 38.54
N ASP A 681 8.76 10.27 37.79
CA ASP A 681 8.56 9.95 36.38
C ASP A 681 9.67 10.57 35.51
N GLN A 682 10.20 9.81 34.59
CA GLN A 682 11.22 10.28 33.64
C GLN A 682 10.54 10.84 32.40
N LEU A 683 10.81 12.12 32.10
CA LEU A 683 10.17 12.83 30.98
C LEU A 683 11.08 12.87 29.76
N GLN A 684 10.50 12.57 28.58
CA GLN A 684 11.18 12.64 27.31
C GLN A 684 10.34 13.40 26.28
N LYS A 685 10.64 14.68 26.10
CA LYS A 685 9.84 15.60 25.27
C LYS A 685 9.85 15.29 23.79
N ILE A 686 10.96 14.72 23.30
CA ILE A 686 11.14 14.37 21.89
C ILE A 686 11.42 12.88 21.81
N GLN A 687 10.63 12.19 21.05
CA GLN A 687 10.76 10.75 20.84
C GLN A 687 10.66 10.46 19.35
N PHE A 688 11.48 9.53 18.87
CA PHE A 688 11.40 9.13 17.47
C PHE A 688 11.74 7.65 17.27
N THR A 689 11.24 7.13 16.15
CA THR A 689 11.58 5.81 15.63
C THR A 689 11.64 5.86 14.11
N PHE A 690 12.58 5.15 13.54
CA PHE A 690 12.82 5.09 12.10
C PHE A 690 13.16 3.66 11.68
N GLY A 691 12.66 3.25 10.51
CA GLY A 691 13.04 1.97 9.89
C GLY A 691 12.48 0.72 10.57
N THR A 692 11.67 0.85 11.63
CA THR A 692 11.08 -0.27 12.34
C THR A 692 9.56 -0.18 12.34
N THR A 693 8.89 -1.23 11.88
CA THR A 693 7.46 -1.45 12.07
C THR A 693 7.30 -2.44 13.23
N PHE A 694 6.80 -1.97 14.35
CA PHE A 694 6.44 -2.81 15.48
C PHE A 694 4.93 -2.92 15.59
#